data_a04b28a950c35cb1dd3c2a6f7cf56314
#
_entry.id   a04b28a950c35cb1dd3c2a6f7cf56314
#
_cell.length_a   1.000
_cell.length_b   1.000
_cell.length_c   1.000
_cell.angle_alpha   90.00
_cell.angle_beta   90.00
_cell.angle_gamma   90.00
#
_symmetry.space_group_name_H-M   'P 1'
#
loop_
_entity.id
_entity.type
_entity.pdbx_description
1 polymer ?
#
loop_
_entity_poly.entity_id
_entity_poly.type
_entity_poly.pdbx_seq_one_letter_code
_entity_poly.pdbx_strand_id
1 'polypeptide(L)'
;MATESSKNQNQLFLAQLERQRLQKPCQRIIDLRGKVSGECQPYEFGDLTHYLDDRNYLILKQLVERMGGSYTVGVYEALLQTVRQFQQQSQQVPNTATDDNSLLLLRLDQPVRRQAQRVLLTLPVTIATAQLSYHAMTLDISADAIRVSMKQASTLEKNDTVQVSFEHFPNAHNTEPTKIAFDITRLDHDEQRTFIVLRFNDSVSDDIRQAWQNWLSNQTQRSPAELNNEILNLTQNCLLRLYSRQIPSLLCWIGEQQQKTIVTAVHSSNVCDQIFTSAPNLLKNIKTLLARIEQTHVTSGILALHKDRLQIISADELIRLKQHWPWPAKTKLWQFTVTALEVDETHYHPHLDSIAQVDPRVADDFSRKISRLKSLLVITDITACLQQLSDDEITFDADNATERSAANYELPPLSSIKTFIRRQQSRYTVLTPVALFINGQEYVTQTNEVSINGLSLSVNADLLVSVGSRATLHFTRWQNQRPLLNLRSVPYEVKRVQKFAEQTELGLQRMVSQCPLALNQFFEKAISTNQHSLARREDDLLQMQYSRVYLDLLSHTPLNTALFFGLDNQQKRVLQAVAGHSQIIDQTDNKLWQAISNAISRITLQLKTLNTDNLVTHSMGLYCYRSQQQPWQIICEHELQSKEAKNLLLHRLFNADHHYVFHCQLINSKTDWLHDEQDLTQQINALRSHSAHRIKNLRQMLFSIFAVAYMTDITAVIRDSHKP
;
A
#
# COMPACT_ATOMS: atom_id res chain seq x y z
N MET A 1 -44.31 -47.69 6.04
CA MET A 1 -43.12 -47.93 6.87
C MET A 1 -42.13 -48.97 6.33
N ALA A 2 -42.46 -49.87 5.43
CA ALA A 2 -41.51 -50.88 4.90
C ALA A 2 -40.65 -50.36 3.71
N THR A 3 -41.01 -49.30 3.04
CA THR A 3 -40.32 -48.78 1.85
C THR A 3 -39.21 -47.77 2.16
N GLU A 4 -39.24 -47.11 3.30
CA GLU A 4 -38.18 -46.15 3.73
C GLU A 4 -36.94 -46.84 4.31
N SER A 5 -37.13 -47.96 5.05
CA SER A 5 -36.03 -48.77 5.59
C SER A 5 -35.17 -49.41 4.49
N SER A 6 -35.78 -49.85 3.40
CA SER A 6 -35.08 -50.44 2.24
C SER A 6 -34.31 -49.38 1.42
N LYS A 7 -34.81 -48.16 1.32
CA LYS A 7 -34.05 -47.05 0.68
C LYS A 7 -32.85 -46.62 1.47
N ASN A 8 -32.93 -46.59 2.81
CA ASN A 8 -31.83 -46.23 3.68
C ASN A 8 -30.71 -47.31 3.66
N GLN A 9 -31.08 -48.61 3.63
CA GLN A 9 -30.14 -49.70 3.50
C GLN A 9 -29.40 -49.71 2.15
N ASN A 10 -30.09 -49.38 1.05
CA ASN A 10 -29.46 -49.23 -0.26
C ASN A 10 -28.53 -48.05 -0.34
N GLN A 11 -28.84 -46.93 0.29
CA GLN A 11 -27.93 -45.76 0.36
C GLN A 11 -26.67 -46.03 1.18
N LEU A 12 -26.77 -46.72 2.32
CA LEU A 12 -25.64 -47.14 3.12
C LEU A 12 -24.74 -48.12 2.37
N PHE A 13 -25.30 -49.07 1.65
CA PHE A 13 -24.59 -50.00 0.82
C PHE A 13 -23.83 -49.33 -0.33
N LEU A 14 -24.49 -48.38 -1.03
CA LEU A 14 -23.85 -47.59 -2.08
C LEU A 14 -22.72 -46.71 -1.54
N ALA A 15 -22.90 -46.10 -0.38
CA ALA A 15 -21.84 -45.31 0.28
C ALA A 15 -20.64 -46.15 0.69
N GLN A 16 -20.90 -47.41 1.10
CA GLN A 16 -19.83 -48.38 1.47
C GLN A 16 -19.06 -48.83 0.24
N LEU A 17 -19.73 -49.13 -0.88
CA LEU A 17 -19.12 -49.42 -2.17
C LEU A 17 -18.27 -48.28 -2.70
N GLU A 18 -18.76 -47.04 -2.61
CA GLU A 18 -18.04 -45.87 -3.03
C GLU A 18 -16.79 -45.65 -2.18
N ARG A 19 -16.87 -45.84 -0.87
CA ARG A 19 -15.72 -45.76 0.03
C ARG A 19 -14.64 -46.80 -0.32
N GLN A 20 -15.04 -48.02 -0.66
CA GLN A 20 -14.12 -49.09 -1.11
C GLN A 20 -13.50 -48.73 -2.47
N ARG A 21 -14.27 -48.14 -3.39
CA ARG A 21 -13.78 -47.70 -4.70
C ARG A 21 -12.71 -46.62 -4.56
N LEU A 22 -12.96 -45.62 -3.72
CA LEU A 22 -12.05 -44.50 -3.50
C LEU A 22 -10.72 -44.89 -2.82
N GLN A 23 -10.71 -46.01 -2.08
CA GLN A 23 -9.51 -46.56 -1.42
C GLN A 23 -8.65 -47.45 -2.33
N LYS A 24 -9.11 -47.80 -3.53
CA LYS A 24 -8.32 -48.64 -4.46
C LYS A 24 -7.09 -47.88 -4.97
N PRO A 25 -5.91 -48.54 -5.10
CA PRO A 25 -4.75 -47.98 -5.75
C PRO A 25 -5.09 -47.44 -7.15
N CYS A 26 -4.62 -46.25 -7.51
CA CYS A 26 -4.86 -45.66 -8.79
C CYS A 26 -3.67 -45.86 -9.72
N GLN A 27 -3.94 -46.35 -10.93
CA GLN A 27 -2.93 -46.53 -11.99
C GLN A 27 -3.00 -45.44 -13.09
N ARG A 28 -3.77 -44.34 -12.84
CA ARG A 28 -3.93 -43.28 -13.81
C ARG A 28 -2.87 -42.21 -13.62
N ILE A 29 -2.23 -41.83 -14.71
CA ILE A 29 -1.27 -40.73 -14.73
C ILE A 29 -2.03 -39.39 -14.75
N ILE A 30 -1.58 -38.44 -13.94
CA ILE A 30 -2.06 -37.08 -13.97
C ILE A 30 -1.17 -36.28 -14.92
N ASP A 31 -1.74 -35.81 -16.03
CA ASP A 31 -1.05 -34.94 -16.98
C ASP A 31 -1.80 -33.60 -17.07
N LEU A 32 -1.20 -32.55 -16.50
CA LEU A 32 -1.73 -31.19 -16.45
C LEU A 32 -1.04 -30.27 -17.44
N ARG A 33 -0.16 -30.76 -18.31
CA ARG A 33 0.50 -29.95 -19.34
C ARG A 33 -0.53 -29.30 -20.27
N GLY A 34 -0.43 -28.00 -20.46
CA GLY A 34 -1.40 -27.23 -21.23
C GLY A 34 -2.78 -27.05 -20.61
N LYS A 35 -3.01 -27.61 -19.40
CA LYS A 35 -4.28 -27.48 -18.65
C LYS A 35 -4.18 -26.56 -17.44
N VAL A 36 -2.97 -26.20 -17.01
CA VAL A 36 -2.68 -25.27 -15.92
C VAL A 36 -1.68 -24.25 -16.41
N SER A 37 -1.68 -23.07 -15.78
CA SER A 37 -0.81 -21.95 -16.13
C SER A 37 0.64 -22.09 -15.67
N GLY A 38 0.95 -23.06 -14.79
CA GLY A 38 2.29 -23.35 -14.29
C GLY A 38 3.06 -24.28 -15.24
N GLU A 39 4.39 -24.17 -15.24
CA GLU A 39 5.26 -25.10 -15.95
C GLU A 39 5.19 -26.47 -15.28
N CYS A 40 4.72 -27.49 -16.02
CA CYS A 40 4.58 -28.85 -15.49
C CYS A 40 5.90 -29.60 -15.59
N GLN A 41 6.36 -30.15 -14.47
CA GLN A 41 7.53 -31.01 -14.39
C GLN A 41 7.12 -32.47 -14.11
N PRO A 42 7.96 -33.47 -14.48
CA PRO A 42 7.71 -34.86 -14.14
C PRO A 42 7.98 -35.10 -12.65
N TYR A 43 6.99 -35.64 -11.95
CA TYR A 43 7.09 -36.08 -10.56
C TYR A 43 6.76 -37.58 -10.46
N GLU A 44 7.61 -38.35 -9.79
CA GLU A 44 7.36 -39.76 -9.51
C GLU A 44 6.52 -39.90 -8.23
N PHE A 45 5.37 -40.57 -8.36
CA PHE A 45 4.47 -40.84 -7.24
C PHE A 45 3.69 -42.15 -7.48
N GLY A 46 3.71 -43.07 -6.52
CA GLY A 46 3.02 -44.38 -6.63
C GLY A 46 3.46 -45.20 -7.84
N ASP A 47 4.75 -45.26 -8.10
CA ASP A 47 5.38 -45.96 -9.24
C ASP A 47 4.95 -45.41 -10.62
N LEU A 48 4.39 -44.20 -10.67
CA LEU A 48 3.94 -43.53 -11.90
C LEU A 48 4.55 -42.15 -12.01
N THR A 49 4.90 -41.75 -13.24
CA THR A 49 5.37 -40.41 -13.53
C THR A 49 4.18 -39.49 -13.88
N HIS A 50 3.93 -38.49 -13.05
CA HIS A 50 2.89 -37.50 -13.23
C HIS A 50 3.49 -36.16 -13.74
N TYR A 51 2.77 -35.43 -14.56
CA TYR A 51 3.19 -34.12 -15.07
C TYR A 51 2.35 -33.03 -14.38
N LEU A 52 2.95 -32.38 -13.41
CA LEU A 52 2.30 -31.43 -12.51
C LEU A 52 3.14 -30.15 -12.40
N ASP A 53 2.49 -29.02 -12.20
CA ASP A 53 3.16 -27.82 -11.69
C ASP A 53 3.40 -27.96 -10.17
N ASP A 54 4.33 -27.20 -9.63
CA ASP A 54 4.74 -27.27 -8.22
C ASP A 54 3.55 -27.18 -7.24
N ARG A 55 2.54 -26.41 -7.61
CA ARG A 55 1.32 -26.24 -6.82
C ARG A 55 0.51 -27.54 -6.75
N ASN A 56 0.21 -28.12 -7.89
CA ASN A 56 -0.59 -29.33 -7.94
C ASN A 56 0.17 -30.55 -7.40
N TYR A 57 1.50 -30.55 -7.48
CA TYR A 57 2.34 -31.52 -6.80
C TYR A 57 2.20 -31.45 -5.27
N LEU A 58 2.26 -30.26 -4.69
CA LEU A 58 2.06 -30.07 -3.24
C LEU A 58 0.66 -30.51 -2.79
N ILE A 59 -0.37 -30.20 -3.58
CA ILE A 59 -1.75 -30.64 -3.32
C ILE A 59 -1.85 -32.15 -3.40
N LEU A 60 -1.22 -32.77 -4.40
CA LEU A 60 -1.17 -34.24 -4.53
C LEU A 60 -0.56 -34.87 -3.28
N LYS A 61 0.61 -34.38 -2.86
CA LYS A 61 1.31 -34.88 -1.67
C LYS A 61 0.44 -34.78 -0.41
N GLN A 62 -0.23 -33.68 -0.21
CA GLN A 62 -1.13 -33.50 0.92
C GLN A 62 -2.37 -34.40 0.88
N LEU A 63 -2.96 -34.59 -0.30
CA LEU A 63 -4.10 -35.49 -0.47
C LEU A 63 -3.71 -36.95 -0.17
N VAL A 64 -2.51 -37.33 -0.58
CA VAL A 64 -1.99 -38.68 -0.29
C VAL A 64 -1.76 -38.86 1.21
N GLU A 65 -1.12 -37.90 1.89
CA GLU A 65 -0.91 -37.96 3.35
C GLU A 65 -2.25 -38.06 4.11
N ARG A 66 -3.28 -37.39 3.66
CA ARG A 66 -4.63 -37.43 4.28
C ARG A 66 -5.39 -38.72 4.02
N MET A 67 -5.19 -39.33 2.86
CA MET A 67 -5.95 -40.52 2.45
C MET A 67 -5.19 -41.83 2.73
N GLY A 68 -4.30 -41.85 3.74
CA GLY A 68 -3.64 -43.05 4.20
C GLY A 68 -2.28 -43.35 3.56
N GLY A 69 -1.61 -42.33 3.00
CA GLY A 69 -0.22 -42.43 2.55
C GLY A 69 -0.01 -43.09 1.18
N SER A 70 -1.08 -43.45 0.46
CA SER A 70 -1.01 -44.12 -0.85
C SER A 70 -1.78 -43.36 -1.94
N TYR A 71 -1.32 -43.53 -3.17
CA TYR A 71 -1.98 -42.92 -4.34
C TYR A 71 -3.21 -43.74 -4.74
N THR A 72 -4.39 -43.27 -4.39
CA THR A 72 -5.67 -43.98 -4.59
C THR A 72 -6.56 -43.26 -5.63
N VAL A 73 -7.61 -43.93 -6.07
CA VAL A 73 -8.64 -43.34 -6.95
C VAL A 73 -9.25 -42.07 -6.32
N GLY A 74 -9.43 -42.09 -5.00
CA GLY A 74 -9.91 -40.92 -4.27
C GLY A 74 -8.98 -39.70 -4.36
N VAL A 75 -7.66 -39.93 -4.22
CA VAL A 75 -6.63 -38.90 -4.39
C VAL A 75 -6.65 -38.32 -5.81
N TYR A 76 -6.69 -39.20 -6.82
CA TYR A 76 -6.76 -38.79 -8.24
C TYR A 76 -7.99 -37.91 -8.52
N GLU A 77 -9.16 -38.35 -8.11
CA GLU A 77 -10.42 -37.65 -8.35
C GLU A 77 -10.48 -36.31 -7.57
N ALA A 78 -10.00 -36.29 -6.32
CA ALA A 78 -9.92 -35.09 -5.51
C ALA A 78 -8.99 -34.04 -6.13
N LEU A 79 -7.84 -34.44 -6.64
CA LEU A 79 -6.92 -33.54 -7.31
C LEU A 79 -7.53 -32.97 -8.59
N LEU A 80 -8.12 -33.79 -9.46
CA LEU A 80 -8.75 -33.33 -10.68
C LEU A 80 -9.96 -32.41 -10.40
N GLN A 81 -10.71 -32.69 -9.34
CA GLN A 81 -11.80 -31.83 -8.91
C GLN A 81 -11.26 -30.47 -8.44
N THR A 82 -10.18 -30.48 -7.69
CA THR A 82 -9.48 -29.25 -7.24
C THR A 82 -9.00 -28.43 -8.45
N VAL A 83 -8.37 -29.08 -9.44
CA VAL A 83 -7.91 -28.42 -10.67
C VAL A 83 -9.08 -27.79 -11.44
N ARG A 84 -10.21 -28.53 -11.60
CA ARG A 84 -11.42 -28.01 -12.27
C ARG A 84 -12.02 -26.83 -11.50
N GLN A 85 -12.08 -26.88 -10.18
CA GLN A 85 -12.58 -25.78 -9.36
C GLN A 85 -11.71 -24.53 -9.54
N PHE A 86 -10.40 -24.70 -9.67
CA PHE A 86 -9.48 -23.59 -9.94
C PHE A 86 -9.68 -22.99 -11.33
N GLN A 87 -9.90 -23.84 -12.34
CA GLN A 87 -10.20 -23.38 -13.68
C GLN A 87 -11.54 -22.62 -13.76
N GLN A 88 -12.57 -23.07 -13.06
CA GLN A 88 -13.87 -22.39 -12.99
C GLN A 88 -13.82 -21.10 -12.18
N GLN A 89 -13.07 -21.06 -11.09
CA GLN A 89 -12.86 -19.83 -10.31
C GLN A 89 -11.99 -18.80 -11.06
N SER A 90 -11.10 -19.26 -11.92
CA SER A 90 -10.34 -18.37 -12.82
C SER A 90 -11.21 -17.74 -13.92
N GLN A 91 -12.35 -18.36 -14.25
CA GLN A 91 -13.33 -17.81 -15.21
C GLN A 91 -14.34 -16.85 -14.56
N GLN A 92 -14.51 -16.88 -13.23
CA GLN A 92 -15.46 -16.02 -12.49
C GLN A 92 -14.80 -14.82 -11.78
N VAL A 93 -13.49 -14.79 -11.68
CA VAL A 93 -12.76 -13.57 -11.30
C VAL A 93 -12.57 -12.77 -12.60
N PRO A 94 -12.94 -11.49 -12.68
CA PRO A 94 -12.59 -10.70 -13.85
C PRO A 94 -11.08 -10.90 -14.10
N ASN A 95 -10.77 -11.40 -15.30
CA ASN A 95 -9.43 -11.83 -15.74
C ASN A 95 -8.39 -10.75 -15.44
N THR A 96 -7.71 -10.85 -14.31
CA THR A 96 -6.53 -10.05 -14.00
C THR A 96 -5.24 -10.88 -13.92
N ALA A 97 -5.26 -12.14 -14.33
CA ALA A 97 -4.05 -12.95 -14.19
C ALA A 97 -4.01 -14.18 -15.12
N THR A 98 -4.13 -14.05 -16.44
CA THR A 98 -3.71 -15.12 -17.36
C THR A 98 -3.54 -14.66 -18.82
N ASP A 99 -2.98 -13.47 -19.01
CA ASP A 99 -2.17 -13.17 -20.18
C ASP A 99 -0.86 -12.64 -19.63
N ASP A 100 0.26 -13.21 -20.02
CA ASP A 100 1.62 -12.77 -19.64
C ASP A 100 1.91 -11.31 -20.03
N ASN A 101 0.92 -10.59 -20.55
CA ASN A 101 0.93 -9.17 -20.93
C ASN A 101 -0.27 -8.35 -20.39
N SER A 102 -1.11 -8.86 -19.51
CA SER A 102 -2.20 -8.06 -18.97
C SER A 102 -1.68 -7.05 -17.96
N LEU A 103 -1.90 -5.77 -18.25
CA LEU A 103 -1.56 -4.66 -17.38
C LEU A 103 -2.23 -4.82 -15.99
N LEU A 104 -1.45 -4.79 -14.93
CA LEU A 104 -1.95 -4.88 -13.57
C LEU A 104 -2.59 -3.55 -13.16
N LEU A 105 -3.91 -3.54 -13.00
CA LEU A 105 -4.68 -2.39 -12.51
C LEU A 105 -5.01 -2.59 -11.03
N LEU A 106 -4.58 -1.65 -10.20
CA LEU A 106 -4.78 -1.69 -8.75
C LEU A 106 -5.63 -0.51 -8.29
N ARG A 107 -6.74 -0.83 -7.62
CA ARG A 107 -7.60 0.14 -6.95
C ARG A 107 -7.11 0.31 -5.51
N LEU A 108 -6.47 1.43 -5.22
CA LEU A 108 -5.86 1.67 -3.91
C LEU A 108 -6.88 1.78 -2.78
N ASP A 109 -8.08 2.28 -3.08
CA ASP A 109 -9.21 2.45 -2.15
C ASP A 109 -10.02 1.15 -1.94
N GLN A 110 -9.77 0.13 -2.73
CA GLN A 110 -10.44 -1.17 -2.62
C GLN A 110 -9.44 -2.28 -2.31
N PRO A 111 -8.81 -2.28 -1.14
CA PRO A 111 -7.97 -3.40 -0.76
C PRO A 111 -8.83 -4.66 -0.76
N VAL A 112 -8.28 -5.77 -1.28
CA VAL A 112 -8.95 -7.08 -1.24
C VAL A 112 -8.97 -7.56 0.21
N ARG A 113 -9.69 -6.84 1.08
CA ARG A 113 -9.83 -7.16 2.49
C ARG A 113 -10.90 -8.23 2.64
N ARG A 114 -10.50 -9.48 2.77
CA ARG A 114 -11.32 -10.44 3.48
C ARG A 114 -10.93 -10.34 4.96
N GLN A 115 -11.90 -10.03 5.79
CA GLN A 115 -11.69 -9.89 7.25
C GLN A 115 -11.29 -11.20 7.91
N ALA A 116 -11.62 -12.36 7.30
CA ALA A 116 -11.35 -13.66 7.87
C ALA A 116 -10.60 -14.59 6.91
N GLN A 117 -9.59 -15.24 7.46
CA GLN A 117 -8.82 -16.26 6.76
C GLN A 117 -9.72 -17.46 6.42
N ARG A 118 -9.63 -17.98 5.17
CA ARG A 118 -10.36 -19.15 4.72
C ARG A 118 -9.47 -20.37 4.61
N VAL A 119 -9.92 -21.46 5.17
CA VAL A 119 -9.26 -22.75 5.09
C VAL A 119 -10.04 -23.65 4.14
N LEU A 120 -9.35 -24.25 3.16
CA LEU A 120 -9.94 -25.30 2.34
C LEU A 120 -10.12 -26.55 3.20
N LEU A 121 -11.33 -26.83 3.59
CA LEU A 121 -11.64 -27.98 4.39
C LEU A 121 -12.94 -28.59 3.87
N THR A 122 -12.84 -29.79 3.33
CA THR A 122 -14.00 -30.52 2.78
C THR A 122 -14.52 -31.48 3.84
N LEU A 123 -15.58 -31.07 4.53
CA LEU A 123 -16.26 -31.85 5.55
C LEU A 123 -17.71 -32.13 5.15
N PRO A 124 -18.25 -33.31 5.46
CA PRO A 124 -19.67 -33.54 5.36
C PRO A 124 -20.40 -32.72 6.44
N VAL A 125 -21.43 -32.02 6.02
CA VAL A 125 -22.30 -31.23 6.90
C VAL A 125 -23.75 -31.49 6.58
N THR A 126 -24.60 -31.37 7.60
CA THR A 126 -26.04 -31.42 7.44
C THR A 126 -26.61 -30.04 7.70
N ILE A 127 -27.31 -29.46 6.72
CA ILE A 127 -27.99 -28.18 6.81
C ILE A 127 -29.46 -28.47 7.11
N ALA A 128 -29.95 -28.04 8.25
CA ALA A 128 -31.35 -28.27 8.66
C ALA A 128 -32.09 -26.93 8.73
N THR A 129 -33.26 -26.91 8.11
CA THR A 129 -34.32 -25.91 8.33
C THR A 129 -35.37 -26.49 9.29
N ALA A 130 -36.40 -25.72 9.63
CA ALA A 130 -37.51 -26.21 10.46
C ALA A 130 -38.25 -27.44 9.87
N GLN A 131 -38.17 -27.64 8.55
CA GLN A 131 -38.97 -28.66 7.84
C GLN A 131 -38.12 -29.70 7.12
N LEU A 132 -36.90 -29.37 6.67
CA LEU A 132 -36.10 -30.19 5.78
C LEU A 132 -34.64 -30.21 6.24
N SER A 133 -33.93 -31.31 5.93
CA SER A 133 -32.49 -31.42 6.12
C SER A 133 -31.77 -31.78 4.81
N TYR A 134 -30.64 -31.15 4.54
CA TYR A 134 -29.86 -31.31 3.33
C TYR A 134 -28.42 -31.75 3.69
N HIS A 135 -27.91 -32.74 2.97
CA HIS A 135 -26.51 -33.12 3.06
C HIS A 135 -25.67 -32.29 2.10
N ALA A 136 -24.65 -31.65 2.62
CA ALA A 136 -23.75 -30.79 1.87
C ALA A 136 -22.30 -31.09 2.22
N MET A 137 -21.37 -30.62 1.40
CA MET A 137 -19.94 -30.66 1.67
C MET A 137 -19.39 -29.25 1.79
N THR A 138 -18.60 -28.98 2.82
CA THR A 138 -17.90 -27.70 2.90
C THR A 138 -16.85 -27.61 1.79
N LEU A 139 -16.65 -26.43 1.25
CA LEU A 139 -15.61 -26.10 0.27
C LEU A 139 -14.49 -25.30 0.90
N ASP A 140 -14.88 -24.27 1.63
CA ASP A 140 -13.98 -23.45 2.44
C ASP A 140 -14.69 -23.01 3.72
N ILE A 141 -13.90 -22.75 4.75
CA ILE A 141 -14.34 -22.36 6.09
C ILE A 141 -13.51 -21.15 6.54
N SER A 142 -14.16 -20.15 7.12
CA SER A 142 -13.52 -18.98 7.74
C SER A 142 -13.89 -18.84 9.20
N ALA A 143 -13.37 -17.79 9.87
CA ALA A 143 -13.66 -17.53 11.28
C ALA A 143 -15.17 -17.27 11.55
N ASP A 144 -15.91 -16.82 10.56
CA ASP A 144 -17.31 -16.40 10.70
C ASP A 144 -18.27 -16.97 9.62
N ALA A 145 -17.73 -17.69 8.64
CA ALA A 145 -18.52 -18.17 7.50
C ALA A 145 -18.01 -19.52 6.94
N ILE A 146 -18.92 -20.23 6.29
CA ILE A 146 -18.60 -21.45 5.54
C ILE A 146 -19.18 -21.36 4.13
N ARG A 147 -18.50 -21.96 3.17
CA ARG A 147 -19.07 -22.19 1.84
C ARG A 147 -19.29 -23.67 1.66
N VAL A 148 -20.50 -24.04 1.25
CA VAL A 148 -20.90 -25.44 1.06
C VAL A 148 -21.39 -25.67 -0.35
N SER A 149 -21.28 -26.91 -0.83
CA SER A 149 -21.89 -27.38 -2.07
C SER A 149 -22.83 -28.54 -1.81
N MET A 150 -23.98 -28.56 -2.48
CA MET A 150 -24.96 -29.62 -2.44
C MET A 150 -25.40 -30.00 -3.86
N LYS A 151 -25.76 -31.30 -4.05
CA LYS A 151 -26.11 -31.84 -5.36
C LYS A 151 -27.62 -31.69 -5.70
N GLN A 152 -28.44 -31.27 -4.75
CA GLN A 152 -29.88 -31.22 -4.91
C GLN A 152 -30.35 -29.78 -5.04
N ALA A 153 -31.40 -29.55 -5.85
CA ALA A 153 -32.13 -28.29 -5.84
C ALA A 153 -32.72 -28.07 -4.44
N SER A 154 -32.35 -26.96 -3.82
CA SER A 154 -32.83 -26.57 -2.49
C SER A 154 -33.93 -25.55 -2.59
N THR A 155 -34.86 -25.58 -1.64
CA THR A 155 -35.85 -24.53 -1.45
C THR A 155 -35.36 -23.43 -0.53
N LEU A 156 -34.02 -23.36 -0.29
CA LEU A 156 -33.38 -22.36 0.54
C LEU A 156 -33.30 -21.03 -0.20
N GLU A 157 -33.56 -19.95 0.52
CA GLU A 157 -33.50 -18.59 0.00
C GLU A 157 -32.41 -17.77 0.70
N LYS A 158 -32.02 -16.66 0.08
CA LYS A 158 -31.10 -15.72 0.70
C LYS A 158 -31.76 -15.11 1.94
N ASN A 159 -30.99 -14.97 3.02
CA ASN A 159 -31.35 -14.52 4.37
C ASN A 159 -32.12 -15.56 5.22
N ASP A 160 -32.28 -16.80 4.76
CA ASP A 160 -32.80 -17.85 5.62
C ASP A 160 -31.76 -18.18 6.71
N THR A 161 -32.28 -18.45 7.93
CA THR A 161 -31.45 -18.99 9.02
C THR A 161 -31.53 -20.49 9.04
N VAL A 162 -30.39 -21.16 9.03
CA VAL A 162 -30.28 -22.62 9.01
C VAL A 162 -29.41 -23.12 10.14
N GLN A 163 -29.68 -24.36 10.59
CA GLN A 163 -28.80 -25.05 11.55
C GLN A 163 -27.86 -25.99 10.81
N VAL A 164 -26.56 -25.79 11.00
CA VAL A 164 -25.54 -26.64 10.39
C VAL A 164 -24.92 -27.55 11.43
N SER A 165 -24.95 -28.85 11.16
CA SER A 165 -24.35 -29.89 12.01
C SER A 165 -23.07 -30.40 11.39
N PHE A 166 -21.99 -30.44 12.18
CA PHE A 166 -20.67 -30.96 11.81
C PHE A 166 -20.43 -32.30 12.52
N GLU A 167 -20.11 -33.32 11.78
CA GLU A 167 -19.83 -34.67 12.36
C GLU A 167 -18.55 -34.70 13.21
N HIS A 168 -17.59 -33.82 12.95
CA HIS A 168 -16.25 -33.82 13.55
C HIS A 168 -15.82 -32.50 14.16
N PHE A 169 -16.77 -31.68 14.58
CA PHE A 169 -16.41 -30.46 15.32
C PHE A 169 -16.10 -30.88 16.77
N PRO A 170 -14.93 -30.47 17.33
CA PRO A 170 -14.55 -30.88 18.68
C PRO A 170 -15.45 -30.20 19.72
N ASN A 171 -16.39 -30.97 20.23
CA ASN A 171 -17.15 -30.58 21.41
C ASN A 171 -16.47 -31.13 22.64
N ALA A 172 -16.18 -30.28 23.58
CA ALA A 172 -15.52 -30.66 24.82
C ALA A 172 -16.34 -31.63 25.71
N HIS A 173 -17.65 -31.77 25.49
CA HIS A 173 -18.52 -32.44 26.45
C HIS A 173 -19.69 -33.28 25.88
N ASN A 174 -19.90 -33.44 24.56
CA ASN A 174 -21.06 -34.24 24.08
C ASN A 174 -20.76 -35.11 22.86
N THR A 175 -21.36 -36.30 22.88
CA THR A 175 -21.37 -37.27 21.77
C THR A 175 -22.30 -36.90 20.62
N GLU A 176 -23.07 -35.83 20.73
CA GLU A 176 -23.96 -35.37 19.69
C GLU A 176 -23.31 -34.31 18.79
N PRO A 177 -23.58 -34.27 17.48
CA PRO A 177 -23.03 -33.29 16.56
C PRO A 177 -23.52 -31.85 16.95
N THR A 178 -22.56 -30.92 17.07
CA THR A 178 -22.88 -29.53 17.40
C THR A 178 -23.68 -28.90 16.27
N LYS A 179 -24.82 -28.34 16.61
CA LYS A 179 -25.68 -27.55 15.72
C LYS A 179 -25.34 -26.08 15.89
N ILE A 180 -24.92 -25.44 14.81
CA ILE A 180 -24.54 -24.02 14.80
C ILE A 180 -25.49 -23.27 13.86
N ALA A 181 -26.03 -22.15 14.31
CA ALA A 181 -26.92 -21.32 13.52
C ALA A 181 -26.12 -20.48 12.52
N PHE A 182 -26.56 -20.49 11.25
CA PHE A 182 -25.99 -19.70 10.16
C PHE A 182 -27.09 -19.02 9.36
N ASP A 183 -26.76 -17.85 8.83
CA ASP A 183 -27.60 -17.13 7.87
C ASP A 183 -27.06 -17.32 6.45
N ILE A 184 -27.96 -17.53 5.48
CA ILE A 184 -27.61 -17.67 4.06
C ILE A 184 -27.33 -16.28 3.50
N THR A 185 -26.07 -15.98 3.19
CA THR A 185 -25.69 -14.67 2.63
C THR A 185 -25.64 -14.66 1.11
N ARG A 186 -25.37 -15.82 0.49
CA ARG A 186 -25.28 -15.97 -0.96
C ARG A 186 -25.67 -17.37 -1.39
N LEU A 187 -26.38 -17.45 -2.52
CA LEU A 187 -26.84 -18.68 -3.15
C LEU A 187 -26.51 -18.60 -4.64
N ASP A 188 -25.69 -19.54 -5.12
CA ASP A 188 -25.32 -19.65 -6.53
C ASP A 188 -25.76 -21.02 -7.04
N HIS A 189 -26.49 -21.07 -8.14
CA HIS A 189 -26.93 -22.31 -8.78
C HIS A 189 -26.08 -22.57 -10.04
N ASP A 190 -25.57 -23.78 -10.16
CA ASP A 190 -24.97 -24.31 -11.37
C ASP A 190 -25.87 -25.48 -11.86
N GLU A 191 -25.70 -25.90 -13.11
CA GLU A 191 -26.57 -26.94 -13.74
C GLU A 191 -26.68 -28.23 -12.93
N GLN A 192 -25.71 -28.55 -12.08
CA GLN A 192 -25.68 -29.79 -11.30
C GLN A 192 -25.55 -29.59 -9.78
N ARG A 193 -25.30 -28.39 -9.30
CA ARG A 193 -24.99 -28.12 -7.88
C ARG A 193 -25.48 -26.75 -7.42
N THR A 194 -25.84 -26.69 -6.15
CA THR A 194 -26.10 -25.44 -5.45
C THR A 194 -24.94 -25.12 -4.53
N PHE A 195 -24.39 -23.90 -4.61
CA PHE A 195 -23.35 -23.38 -3.74
C PHE A 195 -23.98 -22.37 -2.80
N ILE A 196 -23.73 -22.54 -1.51
CA ILE A 196 -24.30 -21.69 -0.47
C ILE A 196 -23.17 -21.10 0.37
N VAL A 197 -23.22 -19.79 0.62
CA VAL A 197 -22.37 -19.12 1.58
C VAL A 197 -23.19 -18.84 2.83
N LEU A 198 -22.75 -19.41 3.94
CA LEU A 198 -23.40 -19.37 5.24
C LEU A 198 -22.51 -18.57 6.19
N ARG A 199 -23.06 -17.59 6.89
CA ARG A 199 -22.39 -16.78 7.90
C ARG A 199 -22.98 -17.05 9.27
N PHE A 200 -22.16 -16.99 10.32
CA PHE A 200 -22.67 -17.13 11.69
C PHE A 200 -23.83 -16.17 11.94
N ASN A 201 -24.92 -16.74 12.47
CA ASN A 201 -26.00 -15.93 13.00
C ASN A 201 -25.56 -15.22 14.28
N ASP A 202 -26.16 -14.05 14.57
CA ASP A 202 -25.83 -13.25 15.75
C ASP A 202 -26.14 -13.98 17.08
N SER A 203 -27.02 -14.99 17.05
CA SER A 203 -27.36 -15.81 18.22
C SER A 203 -26.28 -16.81 18.64
N VAL A 204 -25.21 -16.99 17.85
CA VAL A 204 -24.12 -17.93 18.17
C VAL A 204 -23.27 -17.36 19.30
N SER A 205 -23.15 -18.13 20.41
CA SER A 205 -22.43 -17.72 21.60
C SER A 205 -20.92 -17.52 21.33
N ASP A 206 -20.30 -16.63 22.11
CA ASP A 206 -18.86 -16.35 22.00
C ASP A 206 -18.01 -17.57 22.30
N ASP A 207 -18.45 -18.48 23.17
CA ASP A 207 -17.75 -19.74 23.44
C ASP A 207 -17.65 -20.62 22.20
N ILE A 208 -18.73 -20.70 21.40
CA ILE A 208 -18.73 -21.47 20.14
C ILE A 208 -17.84 -20.77 19.10
N ARG A 209 -17.87 -19.44 19.04
CA ARG A 209 -17.01 -18.65 18.14
C ARG A 209 -15.53 -18.86 18.49
N GLN A 210 -15.19 -18.85 19.76
CA GLN A 210 -13.81 -19.05 20.21
C GLN A 210 -13.34 -20.51 19.98
N ALA A 211 -14.19 -21.50 20.27
CA ALA A 211 -13.90 -22.90 19.96
C ALA A 211 -13.69 -23.14 18.45
N TRP A 212 -14.50 -22.46 17.62
CA TRP A 212 -14.38 -22.49 16.17
C TRP A 212 -13.07 -21.89 15.68
N GLN A 213 -12.67 -20.73 16.19
CA GLN A 213 -11.40 -20.07 15.85
C GLN A 213 -10.20 -20.92 16.27
N ASN A 214 -10.22 -21.52 17.47
CA ASN A 214 -9.17 -22.40 17.96
C ASN A 214 -9.06 -23.67 17.08
N TRP A 215 -10.19 -24.24 16.68
CA TRP A 215 -10.22 -25.38 15.78
C TRP A 215 -9.69 -25.03 14.38
N LEU A 216 -10.07 -23.86 13.86
CA LEU A 216 -9.61 -23.39 12.56
C LEU A 216 -8.11 -23.08 12.54
N SER A 217 -7.56 -22.51 13.61
CA SER A 217 -6.14 -22.19 13.73
C SER A 217 -5.23 -23.42 13.68
N ASN A 218 -5.75 -24.57 14.07
CA ASN A 218 -5.05 -25.87 13.98
C ASN A 218 -5.08 -26.47 12.55
N GLN A 219 -5.85 -25.87 11.62
CA GLN A 219 -5.90 -26.32 10.24
C GLN A 219 -4.83 -25.58 9.42
N THR A 220 -3.84 -26.28 8.93
CA THR A 220 -2.67 -25.69 8.24
C THR A 220 -2.90 -25.33 6.76
N GLN A 221 -4.07 -25.61 6.20
CA GLN A 221 -4.32 -25.46 4.76
C GLN A 221 -5.04 -24.16 4.41
N ARG A 222 -4.31 -23.26 3.74
CA ARG A 222 -4.89 -22.04 3.17
C ARG A 222 -5.54 -22.29 1.81
N SER A 223 -6.64 -21.59 1.53
CA SER A 223 -7.28 -21.61 0.22
C SER A 223 -6.37 -20.98 -0.85
N PRO A 224 -6.25 -21.57 -2.06
CA PRO A 224 -5.52 -20.91 -3.15
C PRO A 224 -6.13 -19.57 -3.59
N ALA A 225 -7.44 -19.40 -3.46
CA ALA A 225 -8.08 -18.11 -3.70
C ALA A 225 -7.65 -17.06 -2.65
N GLU A 226 -7.43 -17.49 -1.42
CA GLU A 226 -6.91 -16.67 -0.33
C GLU A 226 -5.47 -16.28 -0.60
N LEU A 227 -4.64 -17.22 -1.01
CA LEU A 227 -3.25 -16.96 -1.37
C LEU A 227 -3.13 -15.94 -2.52
N ASN A 228 -4.03 -16.01 -3.52
CA ASN A 228 -4.10 -15.02 -4.58
C ASN A 228 -4.43 -13.62 -4.05
N ASN A 229 -5.42 -13.55 -3.15
CA ASN A 229 -5.82 -12.29 -2.52
C ASN A 229 -4.70 -11.74 -1.62
N GLU A 230 -4.00 -12.60 -0.87
CA GLU A 230 -2.86 -12.19 -0.05
C GLU A 230 -1.72 -11.64 -0.91
N ILE A 231 -1.39 -12.28 -2.02
CA ILE A 231 -0.37 -11.82 -2.98
C ILE A 231 -0.80 -10.48 -3.60
N LEU A 232 -2.07 -10.34 -3.99
CA LEU A 232 -2.60 -9.10 -4.56
C LEU A 232 -2.58 -7.96 -3.54
N ASN A 233 -3.02 -8.20 -2.30
CA ASN A 233 -2.96 -7.24 -1.20
C ASN A 233 -1.52 -6.83 -0.90
N LEU A 234 -0.61 -7.79 -0.86
CA LEU A 234 0.80 -7.51 -0.64
C LEU A 234 1.38 -6.67 -1.77
N THR A 235 1.03 -6.97 -3.03
CA THR A 235 1.42 -6.18 -4.20
C THR A 235 0.91 -4.74 -4.08
N GLN A 236 -0.37 -4.59 -3.75
CA GLN A 236 -1.02 -3.29 -3.56
C GLN A 236 -0.34 -2.48 -2.44
N ASN A 237 -0.07 -3.11 -1.30
CA ASN A 237 0.64 -2.49 -0.18
C ASN A 237 2.06 -2.07 -0.56
N CYS A 238 2.80 -2.91 -1.29
CA CYS A 238 4.14 -2.57 -1.79
C CYS A 238 4.09 -1.34 -2.69
N LEU A 239 3.18 -1.31 -3.66
CA LEU A 239 3.07 -0.21 -4.61
C LEU A 239 2.53 1.07 -3.96
N LEU A 240 1.61 0.96 -3.00
CA LEU A 240 1.13 2.11 -2.22
C LEU A 240 2.26 2.77 -1.40
N ARG A 241 3.12 1.96 -0.79
CA ARG A 241 4.29 2.49 -0.05
C ARG A 241 5.31 3.13 -0.99
N LEU A 242 5.55 2.53 -2.17
CA LEU A 242 6.41 3.14 -3.18
C LEU A 242 5.81 4.46 -3.69
N TYR A 243 4.50 4.47 -3.95
CA TYR A 243 3.75 5.67 -4.32
C TYR A 243 3.94 6.79 -3.30
N SER A 244 3.68 6.54 -2.02
CA SER A 244 3.72 7.55 -0.97
C SER A 244 5.12 8.13 -0.70
N ARG A 245 6.19 7.35 -0.93
CA ARG A 245 7.59 7.79 -0.76
C ARG A 245 8.01 8.89 -1.72
N GLN A 246 7.41 8.93 -2.89
CA GLN A 246 7.82 9.80 -4.00
C GLN A 246 6.72 10.70 -4.51
N ILE A 247 5.58 10.75 -3.80
CA ILE A 247 4.46 11.60 -4.22
C ILE A 247 4.92 13.05 -4.44
N PRO A 248 4.71 13.62 -5.65
CA PRO A 248 5.19 14.96 -5.98
C PRO A 248 4.28 16.07 -5.47
N SER A 249 3.34 15.74 -4.60
CA SER A 249 2.34 16.66 -4.07
C SER A 249 2.54 16.87 -2.57
N LEU A 250 2.29 18.09 -2.12
CA LEU A 250 2.22 18.41 -0.70
C LEU A 250 0.83 18.05 -0.18
N LEU A 251 0.77 17.38 0.96
CA LEU A 251 -0.45 16.88 1.58
C LEU A 251 -0.68 17.61 2.90
N CYS A 252 -1.78 18.38 3.01
CA CYS A 252 -2.17 19.05 4.26
C CYS A 252 -3.46 18.42 4.79
N TRP A 253 -3.39 17.78 5.94
CA TRP A 253 -4.51 17.14 6.62
C TRP A 253 -5.25 18.16 7.48
N ILE A 254 -6.48 18.43 7.10
CA ILE A 254 -7.31 19.48 7.69
C ILE A 254 -8.37 18.85 8.56
N GLY A 255 -8.43 19.31 9.80
CA GLY A 255 -9.44 18.92 10.78
C GLY A 255 -10.22 20.12 11.28
N GLU A 256 -11.17 19.84 12.18
CA GLU A 256 -11.98 20.84 12.82
C GLU A 256 -11.89 20.70 14.35
N GLN A 257 -11.69 21.82 15.04
CA GLN A 257 -11.74 21.86 16.50
C GLN A 257 -12.46 23.12 16.96
N GLN A 258 -13.54 22.96 17.72
CA GLN A 258 -14.37 24.09 18.24
C GLN A 258 -14.78 25.05 17.12
N GLN A 259 -15.26 24.51 15.99
CA GLN A 259 -15.66 25.25 14.79
C GLN A 259 -14.51 26.05 14.12
N LYS A 260 -13.26 25.74 14.45
CA LYS A 260 -12.09 26.32 13.80
C LYS A 260 -11.38 25.27 12.97
N THR A 261 -11.00 25.65 11.77
CA THR A 261 -10.15 24.84 10.89
C THR A 261 -8.76 24.73 11.48
N ILE A 262 -8.26 23.52 11.64
CA ILE A 262 -6.91 23.21 12.12
C ILE A 262 -6.15 22.39 11.11
N VAL A 263 -4.84 22.56 11.02
CA VAL A 263 -3.97 21.68 10.24
C VAL A 263 -3.38 20.64 11.18
N THR A 264 -3.76 19.40 10.99
CA THR A 264 -3.34 18.28 11.86
C THR A 264 -1.96 17.76 11.51
N ALA A 265 -1.65 17.68 10.23
CA ALA A 265 -0.35 17.24 9.72
C ALA A 265 -0.08 17.82 8.33
N VAL A 266 1.20 17.97 7.98
CA VAL A 266 1.66 18.33 6.64
C VAL A 266 2.71 17.31 6.23
N HIS A 267 2.44 16.58 5.15
CA HIS A 267 3.35 15.57 4.62
C HIS A 267 3.94 16.01 3.28
N SER A 268 5.23 15.81 3.15
CA SER A 268 5.98 15.98 1.91
C SER A 268 6.85 14.75 1.64
N SER A 269 7.25 14.57 0.40
CA SER A 269 8.26 13.59 0.00
C SER A 269 9.58 14.31 -0.30
N ASN A 270 10.68 13.57 -0.41
CA ASN A 270 11.95 14.14 -0.86
C ASN A 270 11.83 14.81 -2.25
N VAL A 271 10.94 14.29 -3.09
CA VAL A 271 10.64 14.86 -4.42
C VAL A 271 9.87 16.16 -4.27
N CYS A 272 8.84 16.15 -3.44
CA CYS A 272 8.06 17.32 -3.09
C CYS A 272 8.95 18.42 -2.50
N ASP A 273 9.84 18.08 -1.57
CA ASP A 273 10.78 19.02 -0.97
C ASP A 273 11.68 19.69 -2.02
N GLN A 274 12.17 18.96 -3.02
CA GLN A 274 12.95 19.53 -4.12
C GLN A 274 12.14 20.48 -5.01
N ILE A 275 10.88 20.13 -5.29
CA ILE A 275 9.98 20.96 -6.10
C ILE A 275 9.64 22.26 -5.36
N PHE A 276 9.38 22.17 -4.06
CA PHE A 276 8.90 23.28 -3.24
C PHE A 276 10.00 24.11 -2.58
N THR A 277 11.23 23.60 -2.40
CA THR A 277 12.37 24.39 -1.86
C THR A 277 12.75 25.56 -2.76
N SER A 278 12.36 25.54 -4.02
CA SER A 278 12.49 26.70 -4.92
C SER A 278 11.49 27.85 -4.62
N ALA A 279 10.58 27.64 -3.65
CA ALA A 279 9.57 28.63 -3.24
C ALA A 279 9.79 29.02 -1.75
N PRO A 280 10.61 30.05 -1.44
CA PRO A 280 11.03 30.38 -0.07
C PRO A 280 9.87 30.75 0.88
N ASN A 281 8.70 31.10 0.35
CA ASN A 281 7.52 31.48 1.13
C ASN A 281 6.39 30.44 1.11
N LEU A 282 6.67 29.18 0.84
CA LEU A 282 5.64 28.14 0.69
C LEU A 282 4.71 28.06 1.92
N LEU A 283 5.25 28.02 3.14
CA LEU A 283 4.43 27.93 4.36
C LEU A 283 3.50 29.15 4.53
N LYS A 284 3.99 30.35 4.17
CA LYS A 284 3.13 31.56 4.14
C LYS A 284 2.01 31.40 3.12
N ASN A 285 2.34 30.89 1.94
CA ASN A 285 1.39 30.66 0.85
C ASN A 285 0.31 29.64 1.23
N ILE A 286 0.68 28.57 1.94
CA ILE A 286 -0.29 27.58 2.45
C ILE A 286 -1.24 28.21 3.47
N LYS A 287 -0.73 29.02 4.41
CA LYS A 287 -1.58 29.73 5.38
C LYS A 287 -2.59 30.65 4.69
N THR A 288 -2.14 31.38 3.69
CA THR A 288 -3.01 32.26 2.88
C THR A 288 -4.07 31.47 2.12
N LEU A 289 -3.68 30.31 1.54
CA LEU A 289 -4.61 29.43 0.86
C LEU A 289 -5.67 28.87 1.82
N LEU A 290 -5.26 28.39 3.00
CA LEU A 290 -6.19 27.87 4.00
C LEU A 290 -7.19 28.92 4.45
N ALA A 291 -6.74 30.15 4.68
CA ALA A 291 -7.61 31.28 5.01
C ALA A 291 -8.63 31.58 3.88
N ARG A 292 -8.20 31.49 2.62
CA ARG A 292 -9.09 31.65 1.46
C ARG A 292 -10.11 30.54 1.35
N ILE A 293 -9.67 29.27 1.51
CA ILE A 293 -10.57 28.10 1.48
C ILE A 293 -11.66 28.25 2.55
N GLU A 294 -11.30 28.63 3.77
CA GLU A 294 -12.26 28.80 4.87
C GLU A 294 -13.27 29.94 4.59
N GLN A 295 -12.81 31.04 4.01
CA GLN A 295 -13.69 32.20 3.71
C GLN A 295 -14.62 31.96 2.53
N THR A 296 -14.15 31.24 1.50
CA THR A 296 -14.84 31.16 0.20
C THR A 296 -15.37 29.76 -0.11
N HIS A 297 -15.09 28.77 0.74
CA HIS A 297 -15.44 27.34 0.55
C HIS A 297 -14.98 26.77 -0.81
N VAL A 298 -13.91 27.32 -1.36
CA VAL A 298 -13.33 26.86 -2.63
C VAL A 298 -12.67 25.51 -2.44
N THR A 299 -13.04 24.53 -3.28
CA THR A 299 -12.53 23.15 -3.20
C THR A 299 -11.38 22.85 -4.18
N SER A 300 -11.20 23.68 -5.21
CA SER A 300 -10.13 23.51 -6.19
C SER A 300 -9.77 24.80 -6.90
N GLY A 301 -8.55 24.88 -7.44
CA GLY A 301 -8.09 26.03 -8.18
C GLY A 301 -6.60 26.00 -8.45
N ILE A 302 -6.06 27.17 -8.79
CA ILE A 302 -4.64 27.40 -9.06
C ILE A 302 -4.06 28.42 -8.09
N LEU A 303 -2.85 28.11 -7.60
CA LEU A 303 -1.96 29.07 -6.96
C LEU A 303 -0.96 29.56 -7.99
N ALA A 304 -0.92 30.84 -8.24
CA ALA A 304 0.06 31.47 -9.12
C ALA A 304 1.00 32.37 -8.31
N LEU A 305 2.30 32.13 -8.43
CA LEU A 305 3.33 32.94 -7.79
C LEU A 305 4.22 33.57 -8.85
N HIS A 306 4.21 34.91 -8.89
CA HIS A 306 5.05 35.67 -9.78
C HIS A 306 5.74 36.81 -9.02
N LYS A 307 7.06 36.92 -9.06
CA LYS A 307 7.85 37.99 -8.38
C LYS A 307 7.41 38.18 -6.91
N ASP A 308 7.27 37.09 -6.15
CA ASP A 308 6.83 37.01 -4.74
C ASP A 308 5.37 37.46 -4.47
N ARG A 309 4.58 37.71 -5.49
CA ARG A 309 3.13 37.95 -5.38
C ARG A 309 2.38 36.66 -5.61
N LEU A 310 1.56 36.28 -4.62
CA LEU A 310 0.70 35.11 -4.69
C LEU A 310 -0.71 35.54 -5.14
N GLN A 311 -1.24 34.85 -6.14
CA GLN A 311 -2.65 34.92 -6.51
C GLN A 311 -3.28 33.54 -6.34
N ILE A 312 -4.45 33.49 -5.70
CA ILE A 312 -5.26 32.29 -5.53
C ILE A 312 -6.47 32.46 -6.45
N ILE A 313 -6.61 31.52 -7.39
CA ILE A 313 -7.65 31.54 -8.41
C ILE A 313 -8.49 30.30 -8.26
N SER A 314 -9.75 30.45 -7.91
CA SER A 314 -10.70 29.34 -7.86
C SER A 314 -11.01 28.80 -9.26
N ALA A 315 -11.55 27.58 -9.33
CA ALA A 315 -12.02 27.02 -10.60
C ALA A 315 -13.07 27.93 -11.28
N ASP A 316 -13.97 28.55 -10.50
CA ASP A 316 -14.98 29.46 -11.01
C ASP A 316 -14.38 30.79 -11.51
N GLU A 317 -13.35 31.29 -10.84
CA GLU A 317 -12.62 32.50 -11.27
C GLU A 317 -11.82 32.23 -12.54
N LEU A 318 -11.24 31.05 -12.71
CA LEU A 318 -10.58 30.62 -13.97
C LEU A 318 -11.53 30.74 -15.16
N ILE A 319 -12.80 30.34 -14.99
CA ILE A 319 -13.82 30.46 -16.04
C ILE A 319 -14.08 31.93 -16.39
N ARG A 320 -14.01 32.87 -15.43
CA ARG A 320 -14.23 34.31 -15.62
C ARG A 320 -13.01 35.02 -16.22
N LEU A 321 -11.79 34.56 -15.87
CA LEU A 321 -10.52 35.14 -16.27
C LEU A 321 -10.05 34.77 -17.69
N LYS A 322 -10.92 34.21 -18.50
CA LYS A 322 -10.66 33.72 -19.87
C LYS A 322 -9.85 34.64 -20.76
N GLN A 323 -9.92 35.97 -20.53
CA GLN A 323 -9.27 36.98 -21.34
C GLN A 323 -7.81 37.25 -21.00
N HIS A 324 -7.29 36.69 -19.87
CA HIS A 324 -5.97 37.00 -19.31
C HIS A 324 -4.97 35.87 -19.39
N TRP A 325 -5.26 34.83 -20.16
CA TRP A 325 -4.29 33.78 -20.46
C TRP A 325 -3.41 34.24 -21.64
N PRO A 326 -2.09 34.28 -21.53
CA PRO A 326 -1.17 33.33 -20.86
C PRO A 326 -0.46 33.92 -19.60
N TRP A 327 0.03 33.00 -18.76
CA TRP A 327 0.81 33.37 -17.57
C TRP A 327 2.19 33.92 -17.96
N PRO A 328 2.70 34.95 -17.26
CA PRO A 328 4.04 35.47 -17.51
C PRO A 328 5.10 34.41 -17.39
N ALA A 329 6.14 34.53 -18.20
CA ALA A 329 7.34 33.68 -18.05
C ALA A 329 7.86 33.76 -16.60
N LYS A 330 8.31 32.61 -16.04
CA LYS A 330 8.76 32.46 -14.65
C LYS A 330 7.66 32.44 -13.57
N THR A 331 6.37 32.48 -13.90
CA THR A 331 5.30 32.23 -12.92
C THR A 331 5.33 30.76 -12.50
N LYS A 332 5.31 30.52 -11.19
CA LYS A 332 5.12 29.18 -10.65
C LYS A 332 3.63 28.92 -10.46
N LEU A 333 3.17 27.76 -10.91
CA LEU A 333 1.75 27.38 -10.90
C LEU A 333 1.56 26.06 -10.18
N TRP A 334 0.70 26.06 -9.17
CA TRP A 334 0.31 24.85 -8.45
C TRP A 334 -1.20 24.67 -8.52
N GLN A 335 -1.64 23.47 -8.84
CA GLN A 335 -3.02 23.07 -8.63
C GLN A 335 -3.22 22.74 -7.17
N PHE A 336 -4.30 23.23 -6.57
CA PHE A 336 -4.78 22.78 -5.28
C PHE A 336 -6.14 22.11 -5.40
N THR A 337 -6.36 21.09 -4.59
CA THR A 337 -7.65 20.38 -4.50
C THR A 337 -7.90 20.04 -3.04
N VAL A 338 -9.11 20.32 -2.57
CA VAL A 338 -9.58 19.95 -1.23
C VAL A 338 -10.55 18.79 -1.39
N THR A 339 -10.19 17.63 -0.90
CA THR A 339 -11.02 16.42 -0.95
C THR A 339 -11.57 16.15 0.43
N ALA A 340 -12.87 15.89 0.54
CA ALA A 340 -13.50 15.44 1.77
C ALA A 340 -12.94 14.05 2.16
N LEU A 341 -12.71 13.84 3.46
CA LEU A 341 -12.25 12.58 4.00
C LEU A 341 -13.40 11.89 4.74
N GLU A 342 -13.62 10.64 4.39
CA GLU A 342 -14.43 9.73 5.19
C GLU A 342 -13.49 8.94 6.11
N VAL A 343 -13.51 9.27 7.38
CA VAL A 343 -12.66 8.63 8.39
C VAL A 343 -13.44 7.51 9.04
N ASP A 344 -13.16 6.27 8.65
CA ASP A 344 -13.76 5.07 9.26
C ASP A 344 -12.78 4.51 10.33
N GLU A 345 -13.23 4.49 11.58
CA GLU A 345 -12.43 4.02 12.71
C GLU A 345 -12.00 2.55 12.57
N THR A 346 -12.78 1.72 11.91
CA THR A 346 -12.46 0.30 11.75
C THR A 346 -11.17 0.08 10.97
N HIS A 347 -10.80 1.00 10.09
CA HIS A 347 -9.60 0.88 9.25
C HIS A 347 -8.30 1.15 10.00
N TYR A 348 -8.27 2.11 10.92
CA TYR A 348 -7.04 2.50 11.61
C TYR A 348 -6.94 1.96 13.04
N HIS A 349 -7.99 1.32 13.57
CA HIS A 349 -8.01 0.75 14.91
C HIS A 349 -6.81 -0.17 15.22
N PRO A 350 -6.41 -1.10 14.33
CA PRO A 350 -5.26 -1.97 14.60
C PRO A 350 -3.94 -1.20 14.76
N HIS A 351 -3.83 -0.04 14.13
CA HIS A 351 -2.65 0.83 14.27
C HIS A 351 -2.69 1.62 15.58
N LEU A 352 -3.88 2.03 16.03
CA LEU A 352 -4.06 2.64 17.35
C LEU A 352 -3.70 1.67 18.49
N ASP A 353 -4.09 0.40 18.38
CA ASP A 353 -3.72 -0.64 19.35
C ASP A 353 -2.19 -0.77 19.45
N SER A 354 -1.51 -0.74 18.31
CA SER A 354 -0.04 -0.77 18.27
C SER A 354 0.60 0.47 18.89
N ILE A 355 -0.01 1.64 18.75
CA ILE A 355 0.42 2.89 19.40
C ILE A 355 0.14 2.81 20.93
N ALA A 356 -1.02 2.29 21.32
CA ALA A 356 -1.42 2.15 22.72
C ALA A 356 -0.52 1.19 23.49
N GLN A 357 0.04 0.16 22.85
CA GLN A 357 1.04 -0.73 23.44
C GLN A 357 2.34 0.01 23.81
N VAL A 358 2.66 1.10 23.08
CA VAL A 358 3.82 1.94 23.36
C VAL A 358 3.49 2.98 24.43
N ASP A 359 2.44 3.77 24.19
CA ASP A 359 1.92 4.77 25.13
C ASP A 359 0.40 4.99 24.90
N PRO A 360 -0.47 4.58 25.84
CA PRO A 360 -1.91 4.74 25.71
C PRO A 360 -2.36 6.21 25.57
N ARG A 361 -1.68 7.15 26.26
CA ARG A 361 -2.05 8.58 26.19
C ARG A 361 -1.79 9.17 24.82
N VAL A 362 -0.70 8.73 24.18
CA VAL A 362 -0.34 9.12 22.82
C VAL A 362 -1.36 8.56 21.82
N ALA A 363 -1.82 7.32 22.03
CA ALA A 363 -2.85 6.72 21.20
C ALA A 363 -4.17 7.49 21.29
N ASP A 364 -4.62 7.87 22.49
CA ASP A 364 -5.85 8.64 22.70
C ASP A 364 -5.76 10.04 22.06
N ASP A 365 -4.62 10.72 22.21
CA ASP A 365 -4.40 12.03 21.58
C ASP A 365 -4.39 11.94 20.04
N PHE A 366 -3.73 10.92 19.51
CA PHE A 366 -3.68 10.68 18.08
C PHE A 366 -5.05 10.29 17.50
N SER A 367 -5.79 9.40 18.18
CA SER A 367 -7.16 9.04 17.81
C SER A 367 -8.07 10.27 17.73
N ARG A 368 -8.01 11.14 18.75
CA ARG A 368 -8.75 12.41 18.74
C ARG A 368 -8.36 13.35 17.60
N LYS A 369 -7.10 13.35 17.19
CA LYS A 369 -6.65 14.15 16.04
C LYS A 369 -7.18 13.57 14.72
N ILE A 370 -7.14 12.26 14.57
CA ILE A 370 -7.62 11.59 13.34
C ILE A 370 -9.14 11.70 13.21
N SER A 371 -9.91 11.47 14.29
CA SER A 371 -11.38 11.55 14.26
C SER A 371 -11.92 12.95 13.91
N ARG A 372 -11.09 14.01 14.05
CA ARG A 372 -11.43 15.39 13.69
C ARG A 372 -11.11 15.73 12.25
N LEU A 373 -10.43 14.87 11.51
CA LEU A 373 -10.10 15.12 10.10
C LEU A 373 -11.38 15.23 9.28
N LYS A 374 -11.42 16.22 8.40
CA LYS A 374 -12.54 16.51 7.51
C LYS A 374 -12.15 16.50 6.04
N SER A 375 -10.93 16.94 5.73
CA SER A 375 -10.49 17.05 4.36
C SER A 375 -8.98 16.94 4.21
N LEU A 376 -8.55 16.62 3.00
CA LEU A 376 -7.17 16.63 2.56
C LEU A 376 -7.00 17.71 1.49
N LEU A 377 -6.11 18.66 1.75
CA LEU A 377 -5.64 19.62 0.75
C LEU A 377 -4.40 19.05 0.08
N VAL A 378 -4.48 18.90 -1.23
CA VAL A 378 -3.39 18.42 -2.09
C VAL A 378 -2.90 19.58 -2.94
N ILE A 379 -1.60 19.82 -2.97
CA ILE A 379 -0.97 20.88 -3.77
C ILE A 379 0.07 20.24 -4.69
N THR A 380 -0.13 20.37 -5.99
CA THR A 380 0.71 19.74 -7.03
C THR A 380 1.28 20.80 -7.96
N ASP A 381 2.58 20.78 -8.23
CA ASP A 381 3.21 21.68 -9.20
C ASP A 381 2.80 21.29 -10.63
N ILE A 382 2.16 22.20 -11.33
CA ILE A 382 1.70 22.04 -12.72
C ILE A 382 2.35 23.08 -13.66
N THR A 383 3.39 23.75 -13.21
CA THR A 383 4.05 24.84 -13.93
C THR A 383 4.41 24.43 -15.37
N ALA A 384 4.95 23.23 -15.54
CA ALA A 384 5.41 22.74 -16.86
C ALA A 384 4.29 22.66 -17.92
N CYS A 385 3.03 22.43 -17.51
CA CYS A 385 1.91 22.28 -18.46
C CYS A 385 1.28 23.60 -18.86
N LEU A 386 1.41 24.63 -18.03
CA LEU A 386 0.69 25.89 -18.18
C LEU A 386 1.61 27.06 -18.54
N GLN A 387 2.92 26.89 -18.45
CA GLN A 387 3.86 27.92 -18.90
C GLN A 387 3.72 28.14 -20.42
N GLN A 388 3.35 29.34 -20.80
CA GLN A 388 3.42 29.75 -22.20
C GLN A 388 4.56 30.73 -22.44
N LEU A 389 5.07 30.68 -23.66
CA LEU A 389 6.10 31.54 -24.21
C LEU A 389 5.51 32.93 -24.58
N SER A 390 5.02 33.72 -23.62
CA SER A 390 4.58 35.08 -23.90
C SER A 390 5.11 36.07 -22.88
N ASP A 391 5.56 37.18 -23.39
CA ASP A 391 6.16 38.30 -22.62
C ASP A 391 5.12 39.33 -22.10
N ASP A 392 3.82 39.05 -22.20
CA ASP A 392 2.78 39.94 -21.77
C ASP A 392 2.73 40.11 -20.23
N GLU A 393 2.79 41.33 -19.73
CA GLU A 393 2.69 41.64 -18.31
C GLU A 393 1.22 41.50 -17.84
N ILE A 394 0.97 40.49 -17.00
CA ILE A 394 -0.29 40.40 -16.25
C ILE A 394 -0.14 41.17 -14.94
N THR A 395 -1.07 42.03 -14.63
CA THR A 395 -1.14 42.67 -13.31
C THR A 395 -1.74 41.73 -12.30
N PHE A 396 -0.94 41.31 -11.32
CA PHE A 396 -1.41 40.53 -10.17
C PHE A 396 -2.01 41.47 -9.14
N ASP A 397 -3.30 41.31 -8.85
CA ASP A 397 -3.92 41.98 -7.71
C ASP A 397 -3.56 41.25 -6.42
N ALA A 398 -2.92 41.95 -5.50
CA ALA A 398 -2.55 41.37 -4.20
C ALA A 398 -3.82 41.23 -3.33
N ASP A 399 -4.09 40.05 -2.86
CA ASP A 399 -5.23 39.70 -1.99
C ASP A 399 -4.92 40.10 -0.53
N ASN A 400 -4.86 41.42 -0.26
CA ASN A 400 -4.43 41.98 1.03
C ASN A 400 -5.34 41.62 2.22
N ALA A 401 -6.60 41.26 1.98
CA ALA A 401 -7.54 40.85 3.03
C ALA A 401 -7.22 39.45 3.59
N THR A 402 -6.74 38.54 2.77
CA THR A 402 -6.44 37.17 3.13
C THR A 402 -5.13 37.04 3.92
N GLU A 403 -4.18 37.95 3.74
CA GLU A 403 -2.91 37.97 4.49
C GLU A 403 -3.09 38.14 6.01
N ARG A 404 -4.04 38.97 6.44
CA ARG A 404 -4.33 39.22 7.86
C ARG A 404 -4.95 37.97 8.52
N SER A 405 -5.79 37.26 7.80
CA SER A 405 -6.45 36.04 8.26
C SER A 405 -5.48 34.86 8.32
N ALA A 406 -4.45 34.84 7.48
CA ALA A 406 -3.43 33.81 7.42
C ALA A 406 -2.59 33.68 8.70
N ALA A 407 -2.48 34.75 9.51
CA ALA A 407 -1.73 34.75 10.78
C ALA A 407 -2.34 33.79 11.83
N ASN A 408 -3.62 33.43 11.69
CA ASN A 408 -4.34 32.59 12.66
C ASN A 408 -4.04 31.08 12.53
N TYR A 409 -3.36 30.65 11.46
CA TYR A 409 -3.06 29.24 11.24
C TYR A 409 -1.68 28.85 11.76
N GLU A 410 -1.66 27.86 12.64
CA GLU A 410 -0.44 27.16 13.02
C GLU A 410 -0.28 25.94 12.13
N LEU A 411 0.87 25.86 11.46
CA LEU A 411 1.22 24.69 10.66
C LEU A 411 2.15 23.79 11.45
N PRO A 412 1.84 22.49 11.55
CA PRO A 412 2.77 21.53 12.13
C PRO A 412 4.04 21.44 11.25
N PRO A 413 5.16 20.95 11.79
CA PRO A 413 6.37 20.77 11.01
C PRO A 413 6.13 19.79 9.86
N LEU A 414 6.78 20.06 8.72
CA LEU A 414 6.77 19.15 7.58
C LEU A 414 7.34 17.80 7.98
N SER A 415 6.61 16.75 7.64
CA SER A 415 7.02 15.37 7.90
C SER A 415 6.87 14.51 6.65
N SER A 416 7.64 13.42 6.57
CA SER A 416 7.46 12.43 5.52
C SER A 416 6.65 11.24 6.03
N ILE A 417 5.89 10.60 5.14
CA ILE A 417 5.24 9.32 5.45
C ILE A 417 6.33 8.25 5.55
N LYS A 418 6.60 7.78 6.76
CA LYS A 418 7.63 6.77 7.05
C LYS A 418 7.00 5.40 7.17
N THR A 419 7.21 4.56 6.19
CA THR A 419 6.64 3.20 6.15
C THR A 419 7.52 2.15 6.81
N PHE A 420 8.76 2.48 7.13
CA PHE A 420 9.75 1.56 7.73
C PHE A 420 10.71 2.27 8.69
N ILE A 421 11.32 1.50 9.56
CA ILE A 421 12.34 1.96 10.49
C ILE A 421 13.71 1.54 9.95
N ARG A 422 14.54 2.50 9.54
CA ARG A 422 15.93 2.22 9.12
C ARG A 422 16.85 1.81 10.26
N ARG A 423 16.45 2.12 11.49
CA ARG A 423 17.31 1.95 12.66
C ARG A 423 17.29 0.51 13.14
N GLN A 424 18.47 -0.10 13.18
CA GLN A 424 18.65 -1.46 13.70
C GLN A 424 18.83 -1.50 15.23
N GLN A 425 19.04 -0.34 15.87
CA GLN A 425 19.34 -0.26 17.30
C GLN A 425 18.43 0.73 18.02
N SER A 426 17.92 0.33 19.19
CA SER A 426 17.16 1.19 20.07
C SER A 426 18.01 2.38 20.54
N ARG A 427 17.37 3.53 20.67
CA ARG A 427 17.96 4.74 21.26
C ARG A 427 17.34 5.02 22.60
N TYR A 428 18.15 5.55 23.46
CA TYR A 428 17.77 5.90 24.82
C TYR A 428 18.10 7.35 25.06
N THR A 429 17.22 8.06 25.77
CA THR A 429 17.49 9.42 26.23
C THR A 429 18.56 9.36 27.31
N VAL A 430 19.74 9.84 27.00
CA VAL A 430 20.88 9.89 27.91
C VAL A 430 21.52 11.26 27.77
N LEU A 431 21.32 12.08 28.80
CA LEU A 431 21.94 13.39 28.89
C LEU A 431 23.28 13.25 29.61
N THR A 432 24.38 13.25 28.88
CA THR A 432 25.73 13.23 29.45
C THR A 432 26.59 14.32 28.83
N PRO A 433 27.37 15.09 29.64
CA PRO A 433 28.28 16.11 29.13
C PRO A 433 29.37 15.47 28.27
N VAL A 434 29.62 16.07 27.11
CA VAL A 434 30.63 15.66 26.16
C VAL A 434 31.32 16.88 25.56
N ALA A 435 32.60 16.74 25.21
CA ALA A 435 33.30 17.69 24.36
C ALA A 435 33.38 17.09 22.93
N LEU A 436 32.85 17.81 21.97
CA LEU A 436 32.91 17.49 20.55
C LEU A 436 34.06 18.20 19.89
N PHE A 437 34.96 17.45 19.29
CA PHE A 437 36.06 17.98 18.48
C PHE A 437 35.76 17.71 17.00
N ILE A 438 35.61 18.78 16.25
CA ILE A 438 35.29 18.73 14.82
C ILE A 438 35.92 19.93 14.11
N ASN A 439 36.51 19.74 12.93
CA ASN A 439 37.17 20.80 12.15
C ASN A 439 38.22 21.60 12.95
N GLY A 440 38.90 20.95 13.92
CA GLY A 440 39.92 21.59 14.75
C GLY A 440 39.36 22.47 15.89
N GLN A 441 38.08 22.50 16.11
CA GLN A 441 37.40 23.25 17.16
C GLN A 441 36.75 22.33 18.20
N GLU A 442 36.70 22.79 19.44
CA GLU A 442 36.09 22.10 20.56
C GLU A 442 34.74 22.77 20.91
N TYR A 443 33.70 21.94 21.04
CA TYR A 443 32.38 22.37 21.45
C TYR A 443 31.93 21.56 22.67
N VAL A 444 31.74 22.25 23.80
CA VAL A 444 31.19 21.62 25.01
C VAL A 444 29.67 21.54 24.88
N THR A 445 29.16 20.35 24.98
CA THR A 445 27.71 20.06 24.83
C THR A 445 27.29 18.85 25.66
N GLN A 446 26.06 18.37 25.44
CA GLN A 446 25.57 17.11 25.99
C GLN A 446 24.93 16.25 24.94
N THR A 447 24.93 14.95 25.20
CA THR A 447 24.18 14.00 24.34
C THR A 447 22.68 14.19 24.55
N ASN A 448 21.90 14.03 23.49
CA ASN A 448 20.43 13.96 23.55
C ASN A 448 19.99 12.49 23.63
N GLU A 449 20.55 11.67 22.75
CA GLU A 449 20.24 10.25 22.63
C GLU A 449 21.53 9.45 22.46
N VAL A 450 21.51 8.22 22.97
CA VAL A 450 22.62 7.27 22.79
C VAL A 450 22.08 5.90 22.38
N SER A 451 22.75 5.26 21.46
CA SER A 451 22.57 3.84 21.08
C SER A 451 23.91 3.11 21.17
N ILE A 452 23.93 1.80 20.97
CA ILE A 452 25.15 1.01 21.01
C ILE A 452 26.25 1.60 20.09
N ASN A 453 25.88 2.01 18.87
CA ASN A 453 26.84 2.48 17.86
C ASN A 453 26.68 3.94 17.45
N GLY A 454 25.81 4.70 18.09
CA GLY A 454 25.59 6.09 17.71
C GLY A 454 25.00 6.93 18.82
N LEU A 455 25.02 8.24 18.59
CA LEU A 455 24.39 9.20 19.49
C LEU A 455 23.92 10.44 18.71
N SER A 456 23.07 11.26 19.33
CA SER A 456 22.81 12.62 18.87
C SER A 456 23.17 13.63 19.94
N LEU A 457 23.53 14.82 19.49
CA LEU A 457 23.84 15.95 20.34
C LEU A 457 23.46 17.27 19.63
N SER A 458 23.24 18.32 20.40
CA SER A 458 22.93 19.65 19.89
C SER A 458 24.05 20.63 20.26
N VAL A 459 24.51 21.41 19.29
CA VAL A 459 25.52 22.44 19.48
C VAL A 459 24.89 23.81 19.23
N ASN A 460 25.02 24.72 20.18
CA ASN A 460 24.52 26.10 20.08
C ASN A 460 25.50 26.93 19.23
N ALA A 461 25.62 26.59 17.97
CA ALA A 461 26.43 27.31 16.99
C ALA A 461 25.99 26.93 15.57
N ASP A 462 26.18 27.86 14.63
CA ASP A 462 26.07 27.54 13.21
C ASP A 462 27.33 26.79 12.75
N LEU A 463 27.26 25.48 12.82
CA LEU A 463 28.33 24.59 12.44
C LEU A 463 28.33 24.36 10.94
N LEU A 464 29.46 24.67 10.28
CA LEU A 464 29.71 24.28 8.89
C LEU A 464 30.29 22.85 8.85
N VAL A 465 29.37 21.87 8.92
CA VAL A 465 29.74 20.44 8.93
C VAL A 465 28.89 19.71 7.88
N SER A 466 29.53 18.82 7.14
CA SER A 466 28.88 17.95 6.15
C SER A 466 28.73 16.53 6.68
N VAL A 467 27.75 15.80 6.13
CA VAL A 467 27.63 14.35 6.35
C VAL A 467 28.89 13.66 5.86
N GLY A 468 29.42 12.69 6.62
CA GLY A 468 30.70 12.02 6.37
C GLY A 468 31.89 12.67 7.07
N SER A 469 31.77 13.86 7.66
CA SER A 469 32.84 14.49 8.44
C SER A 469 33.21 13.63 9.66
N ARG A 470 34.51 13.61 9.99
CA ARG A 470 35.02 12.92 11.18
C ARG A 470 34.93 13.83 12.39
N ALA A 471 34.51 13.28 13.49
CA ALA A 471 34.45 13.95 14.79
C ALA A 471 35.05 13.06 15.88
N THR A 472 35.51 13.68 16.94
CA THR A 472 35.99 12.97 18.12
C THR A 472 35.23 13.45 19.35
N LEU A 473 34.79 12.52 20.18
CA LEU A 473 34.06 12.84 21.41
C LEU A 473 34.86 12.47 22.65
N HIS A 474 34.86 13.37 23.60
CA HIS A 474 35.34 13.16 24.95
C HIS A 474 34.19 13.05 25.94
N PHE A 475 33.98 11.88 26.53
CA PHE A 475 32.95 11.60 27.54
C PHE A 475 33.53 11.89 28.94
N THR A 476 33.49 13.14 29.38
CA THR A 476 34.13 13.61 30.61
C THR A 476 33.67 12.83 31.85
N ARG A 477 32.35 12.68 32.01
CA ARG A 477 31.76 11.98 33.17
C ARG A 477 32.13 10.49 33.18
N TRP A 478 32.02 9.83 32.05
CA TRP A 478 32.31 8.40 31.96
C TRP A 478 33.78 8.09 32.04
N GLN A 479 34.64 8.98 31.54
CA GLN A 479 36.09 8.87 31.71
C GLN A 479 36.51 8.86 33.19
N ASN A 480 35.90 9.71 34.01
CA ASN A 480 36.18 9.76 35.45
C ASN A 480 35.73 8.48 36.19
N GLN A 481 34.64 7.87 35.72
CA GLN A 481 34.14 6.61 36.26
C GLN A 481 34.89 5.37 35.79
N ARG A 482 35.57 5.45 34.64
CA ARG A 482 36.31 4.36 34.01
C ARG A 482 37.70 4.82 33.53
N PRO A 483 38.63 5.11 34.46
CA PRO A 483 39.90 5.71 34.12
C PRO A 483 40.79 4.81 33.24
N LEU A 484 40.58 3.49 33.26
CA LEU A 484 41.33 2.51 32.46
C LEU A 484 40.90 2.44 31.00
N LEU A 485 39.74 3.01 30.63
CA LEU A 485 39.28 3.10 29.25
C LEU A 485 39.58 4.49 28.70
N ASN A 486 40.06 4.57 27.48
CA ASN A 486 40.24 5.86 26.81
C ASN A 486 38.92 6.35 26.21
N LEU A 487 38.17 7.14 26.99
CA LEU A 487 36.94 7.80 26.59
C LEU A 487 37.13 9.28 26.22
N ARG A 488 38.44 9.74 26.18
CA ARG A 488 38.79 11.12 25.79
C ARG A 488 38.87 11.33 24.28
N SER A 489 38.95 10.26 23.49
CA SER A 489 39.12 10.38 22.05
C SER A 489 38.39 9.27 21.32
N VAL A 490 37.06 9.28 21.42
CA VAL A 490 36.19 8.27 20.75
C VAL A 490 35.87 8.77 19.35
N PRO A 491 36.22 8.02 18.28
CA PRO A 491 36.02 8.46 16.91
C PRO A 491 34.58 8.23 16.45
N TYR A 492 34.01 9.25 15.84
CA TYR A 492 32.68 9.27 15.26
C TYR A 492 32.70 9.82 13.84
N GLU A 493 31.67 9.45 13.07
CA GLU A 493 31.35 10.00 11.75
C GLU A 493 30.01 10.68 11.80
N VAL A 494 29.89 11.86 11.21
CA VAL A 494 28.64 12.62 11.10
C VAL A 494 27.75 11.94 10.07
N LYS A 495 26.59 11.45 10.48
CA LYS A 495 25.58 10.80 9.61
C LYS A 495 24.36 11.67 9.35
N ARG A 496 24.12 12.67 10.18
CA ARG A 496 23.00 13.60 10.04
C ARG A 496 23.43 14.97 10.56
N VAL A 497 23.03 16.01 9.82
CA VAL A 497 23.15 17.40 10.24
C VAL A 497 21.77 18.04 10.06
N GLN A 498 21.25 18.63 11.12
CA GLN A 498 19.97 19.33 11.09
C GLN A 498 20.16 20.71 11.74
N LYS A 499 19.98 21.74 10.94
CA LYS A 499 20.12 23.14 11.38
C LYS A 499 18.80 23.69 11.84
N PHE A 500 18.80 24.29 13.01
CA PHE A 500 17.70 25.10 13.55
C PHE A 500 18.20 26.54 13.69
N ALA A 501 17.30 27.46 13.98
CA ALA A 501 17.63 28.90 14.03
C ALA A 501 18.82 29.23 14.94
N GLU A 502 18.94 28.56 16.10
CA GLU A 502 19.97 28.86 17.12
C GLU A 502 20.87 27.67 17.44
N GLN A 503 20.64 26.48 16.85
CA GLN A 503 21.38 25.28 17.17
C GLN A 503 21.51 24.35 15.98
N THR A 504 22.58 23.57 15.96
CA THR A 504 22.80 22.50 15.01
C THR A 504 22.74 21.15 15.73
N GLU A 505 21.80 20.28 15.34
CA GLU A 505 21.74 18.90 15.82
C GLU A 505 22.57 18.00 14.91
N LEU A 506 23.45 17.20 15.51
CA LEU A 506 24.28 16.22 14.84
C LEU A 506 23.88 14.80 15.24
N GLY A 507 23.66 13.94 14.25
CA GLY A 507 23.62 12.50 14.43
C GLY A 507 24.96 11.88 14.11
N LEU A 508 25.57 11.23 15.10
CA LEU A 508 26.94 10.71 15.03
C LEU A 508 26.91 9.17 15.12
N GLN A 509 27.68 8.51 14.27
CA GLN A 509 27.90 7.07 14.31
C GLN A 509 29.33 6.78 14.73
N ARG A 510 29.50 5.93 15.74
CA ARG A 510 30.83 5.53 16.23
C ARG A 510 31.53 4.68 15.17
N MET A 511 32.80 4.96 14.94
CA MET A 511 33.64 4.21 14.01
C MET A 511 34.16 2.95 14.71
N VAL A 512 33.32 1.93 14.82
CA VAL A 512 33.56 0.70 15.61
C VAL A 512 34.88 0.02 15.23
N SER A 513 35.24 0.01 13.95
CA SER A 513 36.51 -0.56 13.45
C SER A 513 37.72 0.18 13.90
N GLN A 514 37.62 1.44 14.33
CA GLN A 514 38.72 2.26 14.84
C GLN A 514 38.79 2.30 16.38
N CYS A 515 37.85 1.64 17.04
CA CYS A 515 37.77 1.55 18.49
C CYS A 515 38.37 0.25 19.01
N PRO A 516 39.12 0.27 20.12
CA PRO A 516 39.55 -0.94 20.82
C PRO A 516 38.34 -1.79 21.24
N LEU A 517 38.52 -3.10 21.26
CA LEU A 517 37.43 -4.06 21.63
C LEU A 517 36.83 -3.74 23.01
N ALA A 518 37.65 -3.40 23.98
CA ALA A 518 37.21 -3.04 25.33
C ALA A 518 36.26 -1.81 25.34
N LEU A 519 36.52 -0.85 24.44
CA LEU A 519 35.66 0.33 24.29
C LEU A 519 34.31 -0.04 23.65
N ASN A 520 34.33 -0.90 22.65
CA ASN A 520 33.11 -1.39 22.02
C ASN A 520 32.24 -2.18 23.02
N GLN A 521 32.82 -3.09 23.79
CA GLN A 521 32.17 -3.84 24.85
C GLN A 521 31.61 -2.94 25.96
N PHE A 522 32.31 -1.85 26.29
CA PHE A 522 31.84 -0.87 27.28
C PHE A 522 30.49 -0.24 26.83
N PHE A 523 30.38 0.27 25.61
CA PHE A 523 29.14 0.88 25.12
C PHE A 523 28.02 -0.14 25.01
N GLU A 524 28.30 -1.33 24.53
CA GLU A 524 27.33 -2.42 24.47
C GLU A 524 26.82 -2.79 25.86
N LYS A 525 27.71 -3.00 26.84
CA LYS A 525 27.36 -3.33 28.20
C LYS A 525 26.65 -2.18 28.92
N ALA A 526 27.10 -0.93 28.70
CA ALA A 526 26.46 0.24 29.30
C ALA A 526 24.99 0.38 28.89
N ILE A 527 24.67 0.10 27.63
CA ILE A 527 23.28 0.12 27.15
C ILE A 527 22.52 -1.13 27.59
N SER A 528 23.04 -2.34 27.35
CA SER A 528 22.33 -3.59 27.64
C SER A 528 22.01 -3.79 29.11
N THR A 529 22.94 -3.41 30.01
CA THR A 529 22.73 -3.55 31.46
C THR A 529 21.70 -2.54 31.98
N ASN A 530 21.62 -1.35 31.39
CA ASN A 530 20.75 -0.27 31.87
C ASN A 530 19.47 -0.10 31.02
N GLN A 531 19.24 -0.92 30.01
CA GLN A 531 18.13 -0.76 29.06
C GLN A 531 16.75 -0.68 29.73
N HIS A 532 16.55 -1.34 30.87
CA HIS A 532 15.28 -1.31 31.61
C HIS A 532 15.07 -0.04 32.44
N SER A 533 16.15 0.69 32.75
CA SER A 533 16.10 1.93 33.51
C SER A 533 16.22 3.20 32.67
N LEU A 534 16.66 3.03 31.40
CA LEU A 534 16.81 4.13 30.48
C LEU A 534 15.48 4.39 29.73
N ALA A 535 15.10 5.65 29.63
CA ALA A 535 13.94 6.04 28.82
C ALA A 535 14.22 5.75 27.36
N ARG A 536 13.54 4.75 26.81
CA ARG A 536 13.64 4.37 25.40
C ARG A 536 12.91 5.41 24.55
N ARG A 537 13.58 5.89 23.51
CA ARG A 537 12.94 6.81 22.57
C ARG A 537 12.30 6.01 21.44
N GLU A 538 10.99 5.96 21.44
CA GLU A 538 10.20 5.18 20.51
C GLU A 538 9.59 6.04 19.38
N ASP A 539 10.06 7.28 19.21
CA ASP A 539 9.53 8.25 18.25
C ASP A 539 9.46 7.68 16.83
N ASP A 540 10.45 6.86 16.41
CA ASP A 540 10.42 6.26 15.07
C ASP A 540 9.31 5.21 14.93
N LEU A 541 9.07 4.42 15.98
CA LEU A 541 8.01 3.42 15.97
C LEU A 541 6.64 4.10 15.94
N LEU A 542 6.44 5.09 16.79
CA LEU A 542 5.21 5.89 16.81
C LEU A 542 5.01 6.59 15.46
N GLN A 543 6.05 7.23 14.91
CA GLN A 543 5.95 7.90 13.62
C GLN A 543 5.65 6.93 12.47
N MET A 544 6.17 5.70 12.52
CA MET A 544 5.82 4.67 11.55
C MET A 544 4.34 4.27 11.68
N GLN A 545 3.82 4.12 12.90
CA GLN A 545 2.40 3.79 13.11
C GLN A 545 1.49 4.95 12.66
N TYR A 546 1.83 6.20 13.00
CA TYR A 546 1.11 7.36 12.47
C TYR A 546 1.10 7.38 10.94
N SER A 547 2.25 7.14 10.32
CA SER A 547 2.37 7.08 8.87
C SER A 547 1.50 6.00 8.23
N ARG A 548 1.31 4.86 8.90
CA ARG A 548 0.42 3.79 8.42
C ARG A 548 -1.04 4.24 8.41
N VAL A 549 -1.48 4.97 9.43
CA VAL A 549 -2.83 5.55 9.44
C VAL A 549 -3.01 6.56 8.30
N TYR A 550 -2.06 7.50 8.14
CA TYR A 550 -2.12 8.45 7.03
C TYR A 550 -2.04 7.79 5.66
N LEU A 551 -1.28 6.69 5.52
CA LEU A 551 -1.19 5.92 4.30
C LEU A 551 -2.52 5.23 3.95
N ASP A 552 -3.20 4.70 4.96
CA ASP A 552 -4.52 4.10 4.80
C ASP A 552 -5.55 5.17 4.35
N LEU A 553 -5.61 6.30 5.03
CA LEU A 553 -6.46 7.44 4.63
C LEU A 553 -6.13 7.94 3.22
N LEU A 554 -4.85 7.97 2.85
CA LEU A 554 -4.40 8.36 1.51
C LEU A 554 -4.90 7.39 0.45
N SER A 555 -4.93 6.10 0.73
CA SER A 555 -5.42 5.08 -0.21
C SER A 555 -6.89 5.26 -0.56
N HIS A 556 -7.70 5.78 0.37
CA HIS A 556 -9.13 6.06 0.18
C HIS A 556 -9.41 7.44 -0.42
N THR A 557 -8.40 8.24 -0.70
CA THR A 557 -8.55 9.58 -1.26
C THR A 557 -8.30 9.55 -2.77
N PRO A 558 -9.17 10.14 -3.61
CA PRO A 558 -8.94 10.24 -5.04
C PRO A 558 -7.78 11.21 -5.32
N LEU A 559 -6.59 10.65 -5.46
CA LEU A 559 -5.35 11.35 -5.80
C LEU A 559 -4.90 11.00 -7.20
N ASN A 560 -3.67 11.43 -7.50
CA ASN A 560 -3.00 11.14 -8.76
C ASN A 560 -2.92 9.64 -9.04
N THR A 561 -3.14 9.23 -10.28
CA THR A 561 -2.87 7.86 -10.72
C THR A 561 -1.38 7.67 -10.93
N ALA A 562 -0.82 6.56 -10.49
CA ALA A 562 0.58 6.21 -10.66
C ALA A 562 0.77 5.09 -11.68
N LEU A 563 1.70 5.29 -12.60
CA LEU A 563 2.15 4.30 -13.57
C LEU A 563 3.54 3.82 -13.17
N PHE A 564 3.69 2.52 -12.91
CA PHE A 564 4.94 1.91 -12.46
C PHE A 564 5.67 1.27 -13.63
N PHE A 565 6.82 1.83 -13.98
CA PHE A 565 7.67 1.35 -15.08
C PHE A 565 8.76 0.44 -14.55
N GLY A 566 8.86 -0.74 -15.10
CA GLY A 566 9.86 -1.73 -14.76
C GLY A 566 10.53 -2.34 -15.99
N LEU A 567 11.33 -3.37 -15.76
CA LEU A 567 11.97 -4.15 -16.80
C LEU A 567 11.30 -5.52 -16.90
N ASP A 568 11.04 -5.97 -18.12
CA ASP A 568 10.58 -7.33 -18.36
C ASP A 568 11.76 -8.35 -18.32
N ASN A 569 11.47 -9.63 -18.53
CA ASN A 569 12.47 -10.68 -18.57
C ASN A 569 13.53 -10.50 -19.69
N GLN A 570 13.23 -9.69 -20.71
CA GLN A 570 14.13 -9.34 -21.82
C GLN A 570 14.85 -8.00 -21.61
N GLN A 571 14.77 -7.42 -20.39
CA GLN A 571 15.31 -6.10 -20.05
C GLN A 571 14.69 -4.95 -20.88
N LYS A 572 13.49 -5.14 -21.42
CA LYS A 572 12.74 -4.08 -22.07
C LYS A 572 11.95 -3.30 -21.03
N ARG A 573 11.85 -1.99 -21.23
CA ARG A 573 11.03 -1.11 -20.38
C ARG A 573 9.55 -1.33 -20.68
N VAL A 574 8.82 -1.70 -19.66
CA VAL A 574 7.38 -2.00 -19.74
C VAL A 574 6.62 -1.35 -18.59
N LEU A 575 5.34 -1.06 -18.83
CA LEU A 575 4.43 -0.68 -17.76
C LEU A 575 4.05 -1.93 -16.98
N GLN A 576 4.47 -2.00 -15.70
CA GLN A 576 4.22 -3.15 -14.84
C GLN A 576 2.84 -3.05 -14.16
N ALA A 577 2.47 -1.87 -13.69
CA ALA A 577 1.21 -1.65 -13.00
C ALA A 577 0.72 -0.22 -13.15
N VAL A 578 -0.59 -0.03 -13.02
CA VAL A 578 -1.26 1.25 -12.80
C VAL A 578 -1.99 1.17 -11.47
N ALA A 579 -1.78 2.14 -10.61
CA ALA A 579 -2.45 2.21 -9.32
C ALA A 579 -3.08 3.59 -9.12
N GLY A 580 -4.33 3.60 -8.64
CA GLY A 580 -5.07 4.83 -8.40
C GLY A 580 -6.39 4.53 -7.69
N HIS A 581 -7.17 5.58 -7.45
CA HIS A 581 -8.51 5.46 -6.89
C HIS A 581 -9.47 4.80 -7.90
N SER A 582 -10.40 3.97 -7.42
CA SER A 582 -11.34 3.23 -8.28
C SER A 582 -12.15 4.16 -9.20
N GLN A 583 -12.57 5.32 -8.73
CA GLN A 583 -13.28 6.30 -9.57
C GLN A 583 -12.50 6.69 -10.83
N ILE A 584 -11.17 6.76 -10.76
CA ILE A 584 -10.34 7.11 -11.91
C ILE A 584 -10.06 5.86 -12.74
N ILE A 585 -9.65 4.77 -12.08
CA ILE A 585 -9.28 3.52 -12.76
C ILE A 585 -10.46 2.92 -13.54
N ASP A 586 -11.67 2.92 -12.96
CA ASP A 586 -12.86 2.30 -13.58
C ASP A 586 -13.48 3.15 -14.70
N GLN A 587 -13.27 4.46 -14.67
CA GLN A 587 -13.73 5.36 -15.72
C GLN A 587 -12.81 5.40 -16.95
N THR A 588 -11.56 4.93 -16.78
CA THR A 588 -10.55 4.97 -17.85
C THR A 588 -10.38 3.60 -18.50
N ASP A 589 -10.20 3.60 -19.82
CA ASP A 589 -9.96 2.39 -20.62
C ASP A 589 -8.51 1.92 -20.45
N ASN A 590 -8.29 0.61 -20.29
CA ASN A 590 -6.95 0.00 -20.28
C ASN A 590 -6.08 0.41 -21.48
N LYS A 591 -6.71 0.62 -22.64
CA LYS A 591 -6.04 1.08 -23.86
C LYS A 591 -5.46 2.47 -23.72
N LEU A 592 -6.08 3.35 -22.89
CA LEU A 592 -5.54 4.66 -22.57
C LEU A 592 -4.20 4.54 -21.85
N TRP A 593 -4.13 3.72 -20.80
CA TRP A 593 -2.90 3.54 -20.02
C TRP A 593 -1.77 2.94 -20.84
N GLN A 594 -2.08 2.01 -21.73
CA GLN A 594 -1.11 1.45 -22.66
C GLN A 594 -0.60 2.49 -23.67
N ALA A 595 -1.50 3.33 -24.20
CA ALA A 595 -1.14 4.41 -25.13
C ALA A 595 -0.25 5.47 -24.44
N ILE A 596 -0.59 5.86 -23.21
CA ILE A 596 0.22 6.76 -22.36
C ILE A 596 1.59 6.14 -22.08
N SER A 597 1.64 4.86 -21.71
CA SER A 597 2.89 4.13 -21.48
C SER A 597 3.81 4.16 -22.71
N ASN A 598 3.26 3.93 -23.89
CA ASN A 598 4.01 3.98 -25.14
C ASN A 598 4.56 5.39 -25.43
N ALA A 599 3.78 6.44 -25.11
CA ALA A 599 4.24 7.82 -25.26
C ALA A 599 5.37 8.13 -24.27
N ILE A 600 5.21 7.81 -22.98
CA ILE A 600 6.24 8.02 -21.94
C ILE A 600 7.49 7.19 -22.25
N SER A 601 7.36 5.96 -22.73
CA SER A 601 8.50 5.10 -23.08
C SER A 601 9.35 5.70 -24.20
N ARG A 602 8.73 6.33 -25.19
CA ARG A 602 9.45 7.06 -26.26
C ARG A 602 10.29 8.21 -25.70
N ILE A 603 9.75 8.95 -24.74
CA ILE A 603 10.45 10.05 -24.08
C ILE A 603 11.60 9.50 -23.21
N THR A 604 11.35 8.46 -22.42
CA THR A 604 12.36 7.87 -21.54
C THR A 604 13.52 7.21 -22.29
N LEU A 605 13.31 6.78 -23.53
CA LEU A 605 14.40 6.31 -24.39
C LEU A 605 15.38 7.43 -24.76
N GLN A 606 14.90 8.67 -24.88
CA GLN A 606 15.75 9.84 -25.11
C GLN A 606 16.52 10.26 -23.85
N LEU A 607 15.99 9.91 -22.66
CA LEU A 607 16.59 10.21 -21.36
C LEU A 607 17.57 9.10 -20.93
N LYS A 608 18.61 8.83 -21.74
CA LYS A 608 19.67 7.82 -21.44
C LYS A 608 20.45 8.07 -20.16
N THR A 609 20.25 9.20 -19.50
CA THR A 609 20.99 9.67 -18.33
C THR A 609 20.32 9.39 -16.97
N LEU A 610 19.31 8.50 -16.91
CA LEU A 610 18.59 8.17 -15.69
C LEU A 610 19.42 7.37 -14.64
N ASN A 611 20.75 7.28 -14.82
CA ASN A 611 21.65 6.54 -13.93
C ASN A 611 22.34 7.43 -12.89
N THR A 612 21.83 8.61 -12.60
CA THR A 612 22.39 9.47 -11.58
C THR A 612 21.71 9.25 -10.23
N ASP A 613 22.46 9.32 -9.14
CA ASP A 613 21.97 9.24 -7.75
C ASP A 613 20.97 10.35 -7.38
N ASN A 614 20.71 11.28 -8.29
CA ASN A 614 19.76 12.35 -8.13
C ASN A 614 18.36 11.90 -8.58
N LEU A 615 17.35 12.22 -7.78
CA LEU A 615 15.94 12.13 -8.15
C LEU A 615 15.67 13.07 -9.33
N VAL A 616 15.73 12.55 -10.56
CA VAL A 616 15.44 13.35 -11.75
C VAL A 616 13.94 13.37 -11.94
N THR A 617 13.33 14.56 -11.80
CA THR A 617 11.92 14.76 -12.09
C THR A 617 11.76 15.35 -13.48
N HIS A 618 10.96 14.67 -14.31
CA HIS A 618 10.53 15.22 -15.60
C HIS A 618 9.04 15.51 -15.51
N SER A 619 8.67 16.77 -15.74
CA SER A 619 7.27 17.21 -15.76
C SER A 619 6.87 17.53 -17.19
N MET A 620 5.70 17.04 -17.63
CA MET A 620 5.17 17.27 -18.96
C MET A 620 3.65 17.22 -18.99
N GLY A 621 3.04 17.94 -19.92
CA GLY A 621 1.63 17.81 -20.28
C GLY A 621 1.41 16.67 -21.25
N LEU A 622 0.37 15.88 -21.02
CA LEU A 622 -0.09 14.83 -21.94
C LEU A 622 -1.53 15.10 -22.36
N TYR A 623 -1.75 15.32 -23.63
CA TYR A 623 -3.07 15.57 -24.22
C TYR A 623 -3.55 14.27 -24.86
N CYS A 624 -4.60 13.69 -24.27
CA CYS A 624 -5.13 12.38 -24.64
C CYS A 624 -6.55 12.54 -25.18
N TYR A 625 -6.82 12.08 -26.41
CA TYR A 625 -8.17 12.12 -26.97
C TYR A 625 -8.45 10.96 -27.91
N ARG A 626 -9.73 10.63 -28.05
CA ARG A 626 -10.22 9.58 -28.93
C ARG A 626 -11.59 9.95 -29.45
N SER A 627 -11.77 9.84 -30.77
CA SER A 627 -13.06 9.99 -31.46
C SER A 627 -13.58 8.62 -31.86
N GLN A 628 -14.81 8.29 -31.45
CA GLN A 628 -15.50 7.00 -31.71
C GLN A 628 -14.61 5.78 -31.39
N GLN A 629 -14.49 4.84 -32.31
CA GLN A 629 -13.69 3.61 -32.09
C GLN A 629 -12.22 3.75 -32.52
N GLN A 630 -11.72 4.96 -32.76
CA GLN A 630 -10.32 5.16 -33.11
C GLN A 630 -9.39 4.90 -31.92
N PRO A 631 -8.11 4.57 -32.19
CA PRO A 631 -7.12 4.43 -31.12
C PRO A 631 -6.87 5.76 -30.43
N TRP A 632 -6.49 5.70 -29.15
CA TRP A 632 -6.10 6.87 -28.38
C TRP A 632 -4.94 7.62 -29.03
N GLN A 633 -5.10 8.91 -29.20
CA GLN A 633 -4.06 9.84 -29.63
C GLN A 633 -3.46 10.48 -28.40
N ILE A 634 -2.15 10.36 -28.21
CA ILE A 634 -1.42 10.95 -27.10
C ILE A 634 -0.38 11.91 -27.68
N ILE A 635 -0.50 13.17 -27.31
CA ILE A 635 0.43 14.23 -27.71
C ILE A 635 1.08 14.80 -26.45
N CYS A 636 2.40 14.87 -26.45
CA CYS A 636 3.16 15.42 -25.36
C CYS A 636 3.41 16.91 -25.53
N GLU A 637 3.43 17.68 -24.43
CA GLU A 637 3.63 19.13 -24.46
C GLU A 637 4.85 19.57 -25.27
N HIS A 638 5.96 18.84 -25.17
CA HIS A 638 7.20 19.17 -25.88
C HIS A 638 7.12 18.98 -27.41
N GLU A 639 6.09 18.27 -27.91
CA GLU A 639 5.83 18.10 -29.34
C GLU A 639 5.14 19.35 -29.95
N LEU A 640 4.62 20.24 -29.09
CA LEU A 640 3.91 21.44 -29.48
C LEU A 640 4.89 22.61 -29.58
N GLN A 641 5.24 22.96 -30.82
CA GLN A 641 6.28 23.98 -31.08
C GLN A 641 5.74 25.41 -31.18
N SER A 642 4.40 25.59 -31.28
CA SER A 642 3.80 26.90 -31.38
C SER A 642 2.46 27.01 -30.63
N LYS A 643 2.05 28.24 -30.33
CA LYS A 643 0.76 28.56 -29.70
C LYS A 643 -0.42 28.13 -30.58
N GLU A 644 -0.29 28.32 -31.89
CA GLU A 644 -1.30 27.92 -32.87
C GLU A 644 -1.51 26.41 -32.89
N ALA A 645 -0.40 25.64 -32.86
CA ALA A 645 -0.47 24.17 -32.80
C ALA A 645 -1.18 23.71 -31.52
N LYS A 646 -0.90 24.35 -30.38
CA LYS A 646 -1.55 24.05 -29.09
C LYS A 646 -3.05 24.39 -29.14
N ASN A 647 -3.43 25.56 -29.66
CA ASN A 647 -4.84 25.94 -29.79
C ASN A 647 -5.61 25.00 -30.72
N LEU A 648 -5.01 24.60 -31.83
CA LEU A 648 -5.61 23.64 -32.75
C LEU A 648 -5.78 22.26 -32.09
N LEU A 649 -4.80 21.83 -31.31
CA LEU A 649 -4.89 20.59 -30.55
C LEU A 649 -6.03 20.64 -29.52
N LEU A 650 -6.11 21.71 -28.72
CA LEU A 650 -7.16 21.89 -27.73
C LEU A 650 -8.56 21.89 -28.33
N HIS A 651 -8.72 22.56 -29.49
CA HIS A 651 -9.98 22.51 -30.23
C HIS A 651 -10.35 21.07 -30.65
N ARG A 652 -9.40 20.29 -31.16
CA ARG A 652 -9.63 18.88 -31.52
C ARG A 652 -9.93 18.03 -30.30
N LEU A 653 -9.19 18.23 -29.22
CA LEU A 653 -9.31 17.49 -27.98
C LEU A 653 -10.70 17.68 -27.35
N PHE A 654 -11.19 18.91 -27.23
CA PHE A 654 -12.48 19.18 -26.61
C PHE A 654 -13.70 18.84 -27.50
N ASN A 655 -13.48 18.63 -28.80
CA ASN A 655 -14.49 18.11 -29.74
C ASN A 655 -14.48 16.59 -29.84
N ALA A 656 -13.52 15.89 -29.21
CA ALA A 656 -13.47 14.43 -29.22
C ALA A 656 -14.44 13.83 -28.19
N ASP A 657 -14.94 12.60 -28.44
CA ASP A 657 -15.88 11.92 -27.57
C ASP A 657 -15.30 11.63 -26.17
N HIS A 658 -14.03 11.29 -26.13
CA HIS A 658 -13.29 11.05 -24.89
C HIS A 658 -11.98 11.84 -24.90
N HIS A 659 -11.76 12.60 -23.86
CA HIS A 659 -10.55 13.40 -23.73
C HIS A 659 -10.10 13.57 -22.30
N TYR A 660 -8.77 13.62 -22.10
CA TYR A 660 -8.11 13.91 -20.84
C TYR A 660 -6.88 14.78 -21.08
N VAL A 661 -6.57 15.64 -20.14
CA VAL A 661 -5.28 16.33 -20.07
C VAL A 661 -4.64 15.98 -18.75
N PHE A 662 -3.52 15.29 -18.81
CA PHE A 662 -2.77 14.91 -17.63
C PHE A 662 -1.50 15.75 -17.50
N HIS A 663 -1.24 16.21 -16.29
CA HIS A 663 0.10 16.59 -15.89
C HIS A 663 0.83 15.34 -15.43
N CYS A 664 1.88 14.98 -16.11
CA CYS A 664 2.71 13.81 -15.82
C CYS A 664 4.02 14.23 -15.17
N GLN A 665 4.30 13.70 -13.99
CA GLN A 665 5.59 13.85 -13.31
C GLN A 665 6.27 12.47 -13.23
N LEU A 666 7.32 12.29 -14.02
CA LEU A 666 8.12 11.07 -14.07
C LEU A 666 9.29 11.17 -13.08
N ILE A 667 9.36 10.24 -12.14
CA ILE A 667 10.31 10.22 -11.04
C ILE A 667 11.07 8.92 -11.03
N ASN A 668 12.39 8.98 -10.93
CA ASN A 668 13.22 7.79 -10.79
C ASN A 668 12.97 7.11 -9.45
N SER A 669 12.80 5.80 -9.49
CA SER A 669 12.73 4.95 -8.31
C SER A 669 14.02 4.17 -8.14
N LYS A 670 14.59 4.16 -6.93
CA LYS A 670 15.72 3.29 -6.61
C LYS A 670 15.23 1.84 -6.53
N THR A 671 15.99 0.92 -7.10
CA THR A 671 15.65 -0.51 -7.15
C THR A 671 15.74 -1.20 -5.77
N ASP A 672 16.42 -0.60 -4.81
CA ASP A 672 16.67 -1.15 -3.47
C ASP A 672 15.60 -0.78 -2.42
N TRP A 673 14.57 -0.01 -2.81
CA TRP A 673 13.53 0.45 -1.88
C TRP A 673 12.84 -0.67 -1.10
N LEU A 674 12.67 -1.84 -1.71
CA LEU A 674 12.02 -2.99 -1.07
C LEU A 674 12.90 -3.60 0.04
N HIS A 675 14.23 -3.47 -0.05
CA HIS A 675 15.14 -3.91 1.01
C HIS A 675 14.99 -3.06 2.28
N ASP A 676 14.61 -1.80 2.12
CA ASP A 676 14.34 -0.90 3.22
C ASP A 676 13.03 -1.30 3.95
N GLU A 677 12.09 -1.98 3.28
CA GLU A 677 10.79 -2.39 3.79
C GLU A 677 10.86 -3.82 4.37
N GLN A 678 11.49 -3.96 5.54
CA GLN A 678 11.76 -5.27 6.14
C GLN A 678 10.48 -6.08 6.43
N ASP A 679 9.40 -5.45 6.88
CA ASP A 679 8.13 -6.10 7.16
C ASP A 679 7.46 -6.63 5.89
N LEU A 680 7.51 -5.89 4.77
CA LEU A 680 7.04 -6.39 3.48
C LEU A 680 7.90 -7.55 2.97
N THR A 681 9.21 -7.44 3.14
CA THR A 681 10.15 -8.51 2.77
C THR A 681 9.87 -9.78 3.59
N GLN A 682 9.57 -9.66 4.89
CA GLN A 682 9.19 -10.78 5.73
C GLN A 682 7.86 -11.40 5.28
N GLN A 683 6.84 -10.61 4.96
CA GLN A 683 5.55 -11.08 4.44
C GLN A 683 5.73 -11.81 3.10
N ILE A 684 6.53 -11.26 2.18
CA ILE A 684 6.87 -11.89 0.90
C ILE A 684 7.55 -13.24 1.14
N ASN A 685 8.49 -13.33 2.08
CA ASN A 685 9.19 -14.57 2.38
C ASN A 685 8.28 -15.61 3.08
N ALA A 686 7.36 -15.18 3.95
CA ALA A 686 6.39 -16.06 4.59
C ALA A 686 5.44 -16.73 3.55
N LEU A 687 5.06 -16.02 2.51
CA LEU A 687 4.23 -16.57 1.43
C LEU A 687 5.00 -17.46 0.45
N ARG A 688 6.33 -17.42 0.46
CA ARG A 688 7.18 -18.21 -0.45
C ARG A 688 6.99 -19.71 -0.26
N SER A 689 6.76 -20.18 0.97
CA SER A 689 6.50 -21.60 1.27
C SER A 689 5.21 -22.12 0.63
N HIS A 690 4.26 -21.23 0.33
CA HIS A 690 2.95 -21.58 -0.22
C HIS A 690 2.85 -21.36 -1.75
N SER A 691 3.70 -20.51 -2.34
CA SER A 691 3.65 -20.20 -3.77
C SER A 691 4.98 -19.62 -4.27
N ALA A 692 6.03 -20.44 -4.30
CA ALA A 692 7.39 -19.99 -4.61
C ALA A 692 7.51 -19.27 -5.96
N HIS A 693 6.89 -19.79 -7.03
CA HIS A 693 6.95 -19.20 -8.38
C HIS A 693 6.30 -17.81 -8.43
N ARG A 694 5.09 -17.69 -7.88
CA ARG A 694 4.34 -16.39 -7.88
C ARG A 694 5.06 -15.32 -7.06
N ILE A 695 5.61 -15.71 -5.93
CA ILE A 695 6.40 -14.81 -5.09
C ILE A 695 7.70 -14.42 -5.78
N LYS A 696 8.34 -15.33 -6.52
CA LYS A 696 9.50 -15.00 -7.34
C LYS A 696 9.14 -13.95 -8.39
N ASN A 697 8.03 -14.14 -9.12
CA ASN A 697 7.55 -13.20 -10.14
C ASN A 697 7.18 -11.84 -9.52
N LEU A 698 6.47 -11.83 -8.38
CA LEU A 698 6.16 -10.61 -7.64
C LEU A 698 7.44 -9.85 -7.24
N ARG A 699 8.42 -10.52 -6.65
CA ARG A 699 9.69 -9.90 -6.30
C ARG A 699 10.40 -9.34 -7.52
N GLN A 700 10.49 -10.11 -8.60
CA GLN A 700 11.10 -9.68 -9.85
C GLN A 700 10.42 -8.42 -10.40
N MET A 701 9.08 -8.41 -10.44
CA MET A 701 8.31 -7.23 -10.84
C MET A 701 8.64 -6.02 -9.95
N LEU A 702 8.54 -6.16 -8.62
CA LEU A 702 8.76 -5.06 -7.69
C LEU A 702 10.20 -4.50 -7.74
N PHE A 703 11.21 -5.38 -7.81
CA PHE A 703 12.61 -4.96 -7.92
C PHE A 703 12.97 -4.39 -9.28
N SER A 704 12.20 -4.71 -10.33
CA SER A 704 12.44 -4.16 -11.66
C SER A 704 11.95 -2.72 -11.84
N ILE A 705 11.12 -2.20 -10.90
CA ILE A 705 10.56 -0.85 -10.98
C ILE A 705 11.68 0.17 -10.85
N PHE A 706 11.91 0.93 -11.91
CA PHE A 706 12.93 1.97 -11.98
C PHE A 706 12.38 3.40 -12.04
N ALA A 707 11.07 3.56 -12.36
CA ALA A 707 10.44 4.87 -12.42
C ALA A 707 8.93 4.78 -12.09
N VAL A 708 8.41 5.87 -11.55
CA VAL A 708 6.98 6.08 -11.31
C VAL A 708 6.55 7.36 -12.00
N ALA A 709 5.49 7.30 -12.81
CA ALA A 709 4.87 8.48 -13.40
C ALA A 709 3.57 8.80 -12.64
N TYR A 710 3.51 9.97 -12.04
CA TYR A 710 2.32 10.47 -11.35
C TYR A 710 1.49 11.30 -12.33
N MET A 711 0.25 10.88 -12.52
CA MET A 711 -0.69 11.48 -13.47
C MET A 711 -1.73 12.29 -12.70
N THR A 712 -1.65 13.60 -12.81
CA THR A 712 -2.66 14.51 -12.23
C THR A 712 -3.62 14.93 -13.35
N ASP A 713 -4.91 14.70 -13.18
CA ASP A 713 -5.91 15.17 -14.14
C ASP A 713 -6.09 16.69 -14.01
N ILE A 714 -5.76 17.40 -15.07
CA ILE A 714 -5.92 18.86 -15.21
C ILE A 714 -6.91 19.22 -16.31
N THR A 715 -7.72 18.26 -16.78
CA THR A 715 -8.67 18.45 -17.89
C THR A 715 -9.63 19.63 -17.64
N ALA A 716 -10.19 19.71 -16.43
CA ALA A 716 -11.10 20.79 -16.06
C ALA A 716 -10.39 22.16 -16.09
N VAL A 717 -9.19 22.23 -15.55
CA VAL A 717 -8.38 23.47 -15.53
C VAL A 717 -8.11 23.97 -16.95
N ILE A 718 -7.70 23.07 -17.86
CA ILE A 718 -7.40 23.45 -19.24
C ILE A 718 -8.68 23.80 -20.00
N ARG A 719 -9.75 23.03 -19.83
CA ARG A 719 -11.04 23.29 -20.48
C ARG A 719 -11.61 24.64 -20.07
N ASP A 720 -11.58 24.93 -18.77
CA ASP A 720 -12.17 26.16 -18.24
C ASP A 720 -11.34 27.40 -18.61
N SER A 721 -10.05 27.24 -18.85
CA SER A 721 -9.19 28.31 -19.38
C SER A 721 -9.30 28.50 -20.91
N HIS A 722 -9.90 27.56 -21.66
CA HIS A 722 -9.94 27.56 -23.13
C HIS A 722 -11.36 27.60 -23.75
N LYS A 723 -12.44 27.70 -22.96
CA LYS A 723 -13.77 27.84 -23.55
C LYS A 723 -13.84 29.14 -24.36
N PRO A 724 -14.31 29.09 -25.62
CA PRO A 724 -14.39 30.27 -26.52
C PRO A 724 -15.34 31.33 -26.00
#